data_f200bee905193522f78f5af04c3e1a82
#
_entry.id   f200bee905193522f78f5af04c3e1a82
#
_cell.length_a   1.000
_cell.length_b   1.000
_cell.length_c   1.000
_cell.angle_alpha   90.00
_cell.angle_beta   90.00
_cell.angle_gamma   90.00
#
_symmetry.space_group_name_H-M   'P 1'
#
loop_
_entity.id
_entity.type
_entity.pdbx_description
1 polymer ?
#
loop_
_entity_poly.entity_id
_entity_poly.type
_entity_poly.pdbx_seq_one_letter_code
_entity_poly.pdbx_strand_id
1 'polypeptide(L)'
;MPKSIPVVPDEVFRPGAIHFNDIPVNAYNRSIAEESAKYTPDDLVHIWRNMCAIREFETILNEIKIKGAYKGVTYNHAGPAHLSIGQEAAAVGMAYSLTPQDHIFGSHRSHGEILAKGLSSIRQFGDDDLEHVMHSYRDGAVLAPVEKVYSVPIGELAERFFVYGAYTEMFAREAGFNRGLGGSMHAFFTAFGIYPNNAIVGGSGSIAPGAALFKRINRRPGIVVANIGDGSFSCGPVWEGVTFAAMDQYRKLWDPSIGGGLPIVFNCMNNFYGMGGQPEGETTGMQSIARFGAGVNPEQMHAEEVNGYNPLAVIDAFERARVILLEGRGPVLLDTLTYRYSGHSPSDASSYRSREEVEEWQAADCISSFRAHVLDTGAVKESTLDEARTAIEDLVFDMFRLAVDEQDSPRIDISSEMVGSVMFSAGRVERFDEREPELLGDVAENPRVKQIAGKVRTAVVDGEPVPKLKLYNIRDAIFEALLHRFAIDPTMVAFGEENRDWGGAFGVYRGLTEVLPYHRLFNSPISEAAIVGAAVGYAMEGGRAVAELMYADFIGRAGDEIFNQLSKWQAMSAGVLSMPVVLRISVGDKYGAQHSQDWTALLHHIPGLKVVYPVTPYDAKGMMNSALIGTDPVVFLESQKLYDMGELFEPGGVPEGYYEIELSEPSLKRPGSDLTIVTLGPALYTAIKAAEELSASFGLSAEVIDLRSAVPIDYEPLVESVRRTAKVVLVSEEVERGSVMQTVAANLTQLCFDDLDAPPAIVGARNWITPAAELDSMFFPQPSWVLDAIHELLLPLPAYQPVTKRTKGELMRRARLGI
;
A
#
# COMPACT_ATOMS: atom_id res chain seq x y z
N MET A 1 3.16 21.40 24.32
CA MET A 1 4.25 21.02 25.24
C MET A 1 4.76 19.66 24.80
N PRO A 2 6.06 19.41 24.78
CA PRO A 2 6.55 18.06 24.53
C PRO A 2 5.98 17.13 25.59
N LYS A 3 5.51 15.96 25.15
CA LYS A 3 5.12 14.93 26.09
C LYS A 3 6.37 14.48 26.84
N SER A 4 6.33 14.40 28.14
CA SER A 4 7.40 13.78 28.89
C SER A 4 6.86 12.55 29.61
N ILE A 5 7.35 11.38 29.18
CA ILE A 5 7.32 10.21 30.05
C ILE A 5 8.68 10.24 30.77
N PRO A 6 8.70 10.61 32.05
CA PRO A 6 9.98 10.75 32.74
C PRO A 6 10.66 9.38 32.86
N VAL A 7 11.95 9.35 32.54
CA VAL A 7 12.81 8.19 32.73
C VAL A 7 13.67 8.44 33.98
N VAL A 8 13.35 7.73 35.05
CA VAL A 8 14.00 7.92 36.37
C VAL A 8 14.98 6.75 36.60
N PRO A 9 16.27 6.99 36.71
CA PRO A 9 17.26 5.92 36.83
C PRO A 9 16.98 4.90 37.96
N ASP A 10 16.55 5.37 39.12
CA ASP A 10 16.24 4.50 40.26
C ASP A 10 15.02 3.57 40.00
N GLU A 11 14.12 3.98 39.13
CA GLU A 11 13.00 3.15 38.72
C GLU A 11 13.43 2.18 37.64
N VAL A 12 14.22 2.64 36.65
CA VAL A 12 14.71 1.82 35.55
C VAL A 12 15.61 0.68 36.02
N PHE A 13 16.46 0.94 37.02
CA PHE A 13 17.38 -0.07 37.56
C PHE A 13 16.84 -0.86 38.76
N ARG A 14 15.55 -0.67 39.11
CA ARG A 14 14.96 -1.42 40.21
C ARG A 14 14.89 -2.92 39.85
N PRO A 15 15.39 -3.80 40.72
CA PRO A 15 15.25 -5.24 40.53
C PRO A 15 13.78 -5.67 40.45
N GLY A 16 13.44 -6.54 39.50
CA GLY A 16 12.08 -7.04 39.31
C GLY A 16 12.03 -8.21 38.33
N ALA A 17 10.82 -8.59 37.93
CA ALA A 17 10.57 -9.60 36.92
C ALA A 17 9.53 -9.07 35.91
N ILE A 18 9.65 -9.43 34.65
CA ILE A 18 8.64 -9.22 33.62
C ILE A 18 7.72 -10.44 33.63
N HIS A 19 6.43 -10.23 33.80
CA HIS A 19 5.42 -11.26 33.75
C HIS A 19 4.67 -11.18 32.42
N PHE A 20 4.32 -12.33 31.86
CA PHE A 20 3.54 -12.45 30.63
C PHE A 20 2.11 -12.86 31.02
N ASN A 21 1.12 -12.39 30.25
CA ASN A 21 -0.26 -12.82 30.42
C ASN A 21 -0.39 -14.30 30.03
N ASP A 22 -1.28 -15.03 30.72
CA ASP A 22 -1.66 -16.37 30.30
C ASP A 22 -2.36 -16.32 28.94
N ILE A 23 -2.06 -17.28 28.08
CA ILE A 23 -2.67 -17.45 26.78
C ILE A 23 -3.64 -18.62 26.86
N PRO A 24 -4.95 -18.42 26.72
CA PRO A 24 -5.91 -19.52 26.66
C PRO A 24 -5.63 -20.43 25.46
N VAL A 25 -5.76 -21.74 25.66
CA VAL A 25 -5.60 -22.77 24.63
C VAL A 25 -6.86 -23.62 24.59
N ASN A 26 -7.53 -23.66 23.41
CA ASN A 26 -8.75 -24.43 23.18
C ASN A 26 -9.80 -24.24 24.30
N ALA A 27 -10.06 -22.99 24.65
CA ALA A 27 -10.90 -22.61 25.80
C ALA A 27 -12.38 -22.92 25.62
N TYR A 28 -12.86 -23.25 24.42
CA TYR A 28 -14.23 -23.57 24.14
C TYR A 28 -14.67 -24.87 24.81
N ASN A 29 -15.68 -24.83 25.69
CA ASN A 29 -16.15 -25.98 26.47
C ASN A 29 -17.67 -26.02 26.70
N ARG A 30 -18.46 -25.40 25.79
CA ARG A 30 -19.91 -25.38 25.89
C ARG A 30 -20.50 -26.77 25.69
N SER A 31 -21.49 -27.09 26.50
CA SER A 31 -22.31 -28.28 26.33
C SER A 31 -23.34 -28.14 25.18
N ILE A 32 -23.80 -29.24 24.62
CA ILE A 32 -24.86 -29.23 23.59
C ILE A 32 -26.09 -28.44 24.04
N ALA A 33 -26.46 -28.49 25.32
CA ALA A 33 -27.59 -27.75 25.87
C ALA A 33 -27.36 -26.23 25.83
N GLU A 34 -26.14 -25.76 26.14
CA GLU A 34 -25.77 -24.35 26.05
C GLU A 34 -25.67 -23.87 24.61
N GLU A 35 -25.18 -24.71 23.69
CA GLU A 35 -25.15 -24.44 22.27
C GLU A 35 -26.55 -24.33 21.67
N SER A 36 -27.44 -25.26 21.99
CA SER A 36 -28.85 -25.26 21.55
C SER A 36 -29.65 -24.06 22.13
N ALA A 37 -29.20 -23.48 23.24
CA ALA A 37 -29.78 -22.26 23.77
C ALA A 37 -29.27 -20.99 23.02
N LYS A 38 -28.10 -21.07 22.40
CA LYS A 38 -27.48 -19.96 21.68
C LYS A 38 -27.77 -19.99 20.18
N TYR A 39 -27.70 -21.15 19.55
CA TYR A 39 -27.85 -21.30 18.09
C TYR A 39 -29.20 -21.92 17.76
N THR A 40 -29.93 -21.32 16.85
CA THR A 40 -31.15 -21.91 16.29
C THR A 40 -30.80 -23.08 15.36
N PRO A 41 -31.74 -23.96 15.04
CA PRO A 41 -31.55 -25.01 14.03
C PRO A 41 -31.07 -24.43 12.66
N ASP A 42 -31.62 -23.27 12.28
CA ASP A 42 -31.26 -22.56 11.04
C ASP A 42 -29.82 -22.05 11.08
N ASP A 43 -29.34 -21.58 12.21
CA ASP A 43 -27.93 -21.17 12.39
C ASP A 43 -26.97 -22.35 12.18
N LEU A 44 -27.28 -23.50 12.78
CA LEU A 44 -26.45 -24.71 12.63
C LEU A 44 -26.43 -25.22 11.19
N VAL A 45 -27.59 -25.22 10.52
CA VAL A 45 -27.69 -25.57 9.10
C VAL A 45 -26.89 -24.59 8.23
N HIS A 46 -26.99 -23.29 8.49
CA HIS A 46 -26.29 -22.25 7.74
C HIS A 46 -24.75 -22.37 7.88
N ILE A 47 -24.26 -22.60 9.10
CA ILE A 47 -22.83 -22.81 9.35
C ILE A 47 -22.34 -24.01 8.55
N TRP A 48 -23.03 -25.14 8.65
CA TRP A 48 -22.66 -26.38 7.97
C TRP A 48 -22.73 -26.23 6.43
N ARG A 49 -23.79 -25.60 5.91
CA ARG A 49 -24.01 -25.32 4.49
C ARG A 49 -22.87 -24.48 3.90
N ASN A 50 -22.44 -23.45 4.61
CA ASN A 50 -21.35 -22.58 4.13
C ASN A 50 -20.01 -23.33 4.11
N MET A 51 -19.75 -24.25 5.03
CA MET A 51 -18.59 -25.14 4.95
C MET A 51 -18.65 -26.03 3.69
N CYS A 52 -19.83 -26.56 3.35
CA CYS A 52 -20.03 -27.33 2.12
C CYS A 52 -19.81 -26.47 0.86
N ALA A 53 -20.26 -25.20 0.87
CA ALA A 53 -20.04 -24.27 -0.25
C ALA A 53 -18.54 -24.09 -0.54
N ILE A 54 -17.75 -23.85 0.50
CA ILE A 54 -16.29 -23.70 0.38
C ILE A 54 -15.66 -24.99 -0.17
N ARG A 55 -16.04 -26.15 0.39
CA ARG A 55 -15.53 -27.45 -0.05
C ARG A 55 -15.80 -27.71 -1.52
N GLU A 56 -17.03 -27.49 -2.01
CA GLU A 56 -17.38 -27.68 -3.42
C GLU A 56 -16.64 -26.70 -4.33
N PHE A 57 -16.59 -25.42 -3.95
CA PHE A 57 -15.86 -24.38 -4.70
C PHE A 57 -14.38 -24.74 -4.90
N GLU A 58 -13.72 -25.13 -3.81
CA GLU A 58 -12.31 -25.50 -3.83
C GLU A 58 -12.07 -26.86 -4.52
N THR A 59 -13.03 -27.79 -4.42
CA THR A 59 -12.98 -29.06 -5.14
C THR A 59 -13.04 -28.84 -6.63
N ILE A 60 -13.92 -27.96 -7.13
CA ILE A 60 -13.98 -27.56 -8.53
C ILE A 60 -12.65 -27.01 -8.99
N LEU A 61 -12.07 -26.05 -8.23
CA LEU A 61 -10.76 -25.46 -8.56
C LEU A 61 -9.65 -26.52 -8.63
N ASN A 62 -9.63 -27.45 -7.69
CA ASN A 62 -8.68 -28.55 -7.69
C ASN A 62 -8.81 -29.45 -8.93
N GLU A 63 -10.02 -29.87 -9.23
CA GLU A 63 -10.32 -30.78 -10.33
C GLU A 63 -9.98 -30.16 -11.70
N ILE A 64 -10.40 -28.91 -11.93
CA ILE A 64 -10.09 -28.22 -13.19
C ILE A 64 -8.59 -27.96 -13.33
N LYS A 65 -7.87 -27.79 -12.21
CA LYS A 65 -6.43 -27.60 -12.23
C LYS A 65 -5.65 -28.87 -12.51
N ILE A 66 -6.10 -30.01 -11.98
CA ILE A 66 -5.42 -31.30 -12.10
C ILE A 66 -5.89 -32.04 -13.37
N LYS A 67 -7.20 -32.07 -13.61
CA LYS A 67 -7.83 -32.89 -14.66
C LYS A 67 -8.29 -32.09 -15.87
N GLY A 68 -8.34 -30.77 -15.79
CA GLY A 68 -8.87 -29.90 -16.86
C GLY A 68 -10.39 -29.99 -17.03
N ALA A 69 -11.12 -30.63 -16.12
CA ALA A 69 -12.59 -30.80 -16.22
C ALA A 69 -13.22 -31.12 -14.86
N TYR A 70 -14.48 -30.71 -14.67
CA TYR A 70 -15.32 -31.11 -13.54
C TYR A 70 -16.77 -31.33 -13.97
N LYS A 71 -17.40 -32.44 -13.56
CA LYS A 71 -18.80 -32.81 -13.89
C LYS A 71 -19.20 -32.56 -15.35
N GLY A 72 -18.29 -32.87 -16.30
CA GLY A 72 -18.52 -32.73 -17.75
C GLY A 72 -18.24 -31.33 -18.33
N VAL A 73 -17.90 -30.35 -17.51
CA VAL A 73 -17.45 -29.02 -17.95
C VAL A 73 -15.94 -29.03 -18.08
N THR A 74 -15.43 -28.75 -19.28
CA THR A 74 -13.97 -28.67 -19.54
C THR A 74 -13.49 -27.24 -19.36
N TYR A 75 -12.50 -27.06 -18.50
CA TYR A 75 -11.82 -25.77 -18.30
C TYR A 75 -10.42 -26.00 -17.75
N ASN A 76 -9.42 -25.40 -18.35
CA ASN A 76 -8.04 -25.45 -17.86
C ASN A 76 -7.67 -24.11 -17.24
N HIS A 77 -7.64 -24.07 -15.91
CA HIS A 77 -7.25 -22.87 -15.18
C HIS A 77 -5.73 -22.68 -15.21
N ALA A 78 -5.25 -21.66 -15.95
CA ALA A 78 -3.84 -21.36 -16.10
C ALA A 78 -3.23 -20.74 -14.83
N GLY A 79 -4.02 -19.95 -14.08
CA GLY A 79 -3.59 -19.22 -12.90
C GLY A 79 -3.19 -20.10 -11.71
N PRO A 80 -2.56 -19.55 -10.68
CA PRO A 80 -2.32 -20.25 -9.42
C PRO A 80 -3.63 -20.53 -8.68
N ALA A 81 -3.65 -21.61 -7.89
CA ALA A 81 -4.74 -21.90 -6.95
C ALA A 81 -4.12 -22.41 -5.64
N HIS A 82 -4.47 -21.82 -4.53
CA HIS A 82 -4.04 -22.23 -3.20
C HIS A 82 -5.29 -22.58 -2.40
N LEU A 83 -5.55 -23.88 -2.26
CA LEU A 83 -6.84 -24.40 -1.81
C LEU A 83 -6.99 -24.35 -0.30
N SER A 84 -8.15 -23.93 0.17
CA SER A 84 -8.56 -23.91 1.58
C SER A 84 -9.23 -25.22 2.05
N ILE A 85 -9.18 -26.29 1.25
CA ILE A 85 -9.75 -27.59 1.61
C ILE A 85 -9.15 -28.08 2.93
N GLY A 86 -10.01 -28.32 3.93
CA GLY A 86 -9.65 -28.67 5.30
C GLY A 86 -9.66 -27.50 6.30
N GLN A 87 -9.86 -26.26 5.82
CA GLN A 87 -9.89 -25.04 6.66
C GLN A 87 -11.30 -24.42 6.77
N GLU A 88 -12.33 -25.11 6.30
CA GLU A 88 -13.69 -24.56 6.16
C GLU A 88 -14.28 -24.11 7.49
N ALA A 89 -14.08 -24.87 8.57
CA ALA A 89 -14.60 -24.55 9.90
C ALA A 89 -13.98 -23.25 10.45
N ALA A 90 -12.68 -23.06 10.25
CA ALA A 90 -11.97 -21.84 10.66
C ALA A 90 -12.51 -20.63 9.91
N ALA A 91 -12.66 -20.72 8.58
CA ALA A 91 -13.16 -19.65 7.74
C ALA A 91 -14.61 -19.27 8.06
N VAL A 92 -15.52 -20.25 8.16
CA VAL A 92 -16.94 -20.01 8.47
C VAL A 92 -17.11 -19.52 9.91
N GLY A 93 -16.37 -20.09 10.86
CA GLY A 93 -16.41 -19.64 12.25
C GLY A 93 -15.96 -18.18 12.42
N MET A 94 -14.88 -17.78 11.75
CA MET A 94 -14.45 -16.38 11.69
C MET A 94 -15.57 -15.47 11.16
N ALA A 95 -16.18 -15.82 10.04
CA ALA A 95 -17.09 -14.94 9.33
C ALA A 95 -18.50 -14.86 9.93
N TYR A 96 -18.91 -15.84 10.72
CA TYR A 96 -20.29 -15.98 11.21
C TYR A 96 -20.81 -14.76 11.96
N SER A 97 -19.99 -14.18 12.86
CA SER A 97 -20.37 -13.02 13.69
C SER A 97 -19.90 -11.69 13.11
N LEU A 98 -19.19 -11.70 11.97
CA LEU A 98 -18.75 -10.47 11.31
C LEU A 98 -19.90 -9.86 10.51
N THR A 99 -20.04 -8.54 10.63
CA THR A 99 -21.00 -7.72 9.88
C THR A 99 -20.40 -7.16 8.59
N PRO A 100 -21.19 -6.62 7.65
CA PRO A 100 -20.64 -5.93 6.48
C PRO A 100 -19.69 -4.77 6.81
N GLN A 101 -19.82 -4.17 8.01
CA GLN A 101 -18.90 -3.13 8.48
C GLN A 101 -17.58 -3.68 9.06
N ASP A 102 -17.48 -4.99 9.27
CA ASP A 102 -16.24 -5.63 9.67
C ASP A 102 -15.45 -6.00 8.41
N HIS A 103 -14.17 -5.65 8.37
CA HIS A 103 -13.35 -5.83 7.18
C HIS A 103 -12.35 -6.96 7.35
N ILE A 104 -12.25 -7.83 6.35
CA ILE A 104 -11.25 -8.90 6.32
C ILE A 104 -10.19 -8.61 5.27
N PHE A 105 -8.92 -8.85 5.60
CA PHE A 105 -7.79 -8.94 4.69
C PHE A 105 -7.30 -10.38 4.68
N GLY A 106 -6.85 -10.87 3.53
CA GLY A 106 -6.52 -12.28 3.38
C GLY A 106 -5.08 -12.55 2.96
N SER A 107 -4.71 -13.83 2.98
CA SER A 107 -3.46 -14.36 2.44
C SER A 107 -3.68 -14.87 1.00
N HIS A 108 -2.64 -15.49 0.42
CA HIS A 108 -2.76 -16.18 -0.87
C HIS A 108 -3.74 -17.39 -0.86
N ARG A 109 -4.13 -17.89 0.34
CA ARG A 109 -5.04 -19.04 0.54
C ARG A 109 -6.33 -18.60 1.22
N SER A 110 -7.03 -17.63 0.68
CA SER A 110 -8.17 -16.98 1.35
C SER A 110 -9.51 -17.16 0.64
N HIS A 111 -9.64 -18.07 -0.31
CA HIS A 111 -10.93 -18.31 -0.96
C HIS A 111 -12.01 -18.70 0.08
N GLY A 112 -11.63 -19.52 1.07
CA GLY A 112 -12.53 -19.91 2.15
C GLY A 112 -13.05 -18.73 2.95
N GLU A 113 -12.16 -17.82 3.34
CA GLU A 113 -12.50 -16.62 4.11
C GLU A 113 -13.35 -15.65 3.29
N ILE A 114 -13.04 -15.47 2.00
CA ILE A 114 -13.82 -14.64 1.07
C ILE A 114 -15.25 -15.18 0.96
N LEU A 115 -15.38 -16.46 0.67
CA LEU A 115 -16.70 -17.11 0.53
C LEU A 115 -17.51 -17.08 1.83
N ALA A 116 -16.86 -17.44 2.95
CA ALA A 116 -17.50 -17.40 4.26
C ALA A 116 -18.03 -16.00 4.60
N LYS A 117 -17.21 -14.97 4.40
CA LYS A 117 -17.58 -13.58 4.70
C LYS A 117 -18.71 -13.09 3.81
N GLY A 118 -18.66 -13.39 2.50
CA GLY A 118 -19.70 -12.99 1.57
C GLY A 118 -21.05 -13.64 1.87
N LEU A 119 -21.08 -14.96 2.04
CA LEU A 119 -22.31 -15.69 2.37
C LEU A 119 -22.89 -15.29 3.73
N SER A 120 -22.02 -15.01 4.73
CA SER A 120 -22.45 -14.48 6.03
C SER A 120 -23.01 -13.05 5.91
N SER A 121 -22.41 -12.20 5.09
CA SER A 121 -22.90 -10.84 4.85
C SER A 121 -24.26 -10.81 4.17
N ILE A 122 -24.48 -11.65 3.16
CA ILE A 122 -25.78 -11.76 2.45
C ILE A 122 -26.91 -12.05 3.43
N ARG A 123 -26.70 -12.94 4.40
CA ARG A 123 -27.71 -13.26 5.43
C ARG A 123 -28.10 -12.07 6.31
N GLN A 124 -27.23 -11.08 6.42
CA GLN A 124 -27.41 -9.92 7.31
C GLN A 124 -28.02 -8.70 6.64
N PHE A 125 -28.00 -8.65 5.31
CA PHE A 125 -28.64 -7.60 4.52
C PHE A 125 -30.13 -7.87 4.32
N GLY A 126 -30.92 -6.80 4.23
CA GLY A 126 -32.28 -6.89 3.69
C GLY A 126 -32.30 -6.99 2.16
N ASP A 127 -33.44 -7.41 1.61
CA ASP A 127 -33.59 -7.56 0.15
C ASP A 127 -33.30 -6.25 -0.60
N ASP A 128 -33.77 -5.10 -0.11
CA ASP A 128 -33.53 -3.79 -0.72
C ASP A 128 -32.04 -3.42 -0.75
N ASP A 129 -31.31 -3.72 0.33
CA ASP A 129 -29.86 -3.46 0.41
C ASP A 129 -29.08 -4.38 -0.52
N LEU A 130 -29.46 -5.66 -0.60
CA LEU A 130 -28.84 -6.62 -1.53
C LEU A 130 -29.05 -6.21 -2.98
N GLU A 131 -30.28 -5.82 -3.34
CA GLU A 131 -30.62 -5.34 -4.68
C GLU A 131 -29.80 -4.09 -5.02
N HIS A 132 -29.71 -3.14 -4.08
CA HIS A 132 -28.90 -1.93 -4.27
C HIS A 132 -27.42 -2.28 -4.49
N VAL A 133 -26.81 -3.13 -3.68
CA VAL A 133 -25.41 -3.53 -3.83
C VAL A 133 -25.17 -4.21 -5.17
N MET A 134 -26.00 -5.15 -5.56
CA MET A 134 -25.83 -5.90 -6.81
C MET A 134 -25.92 -5.02 -8.06
N HIS A 135 -26.87 -4.06 -8.07
CA HIS A 135 -27.05 -3.15 -9.21
C HIS A 135 -26.03 -2.00 -9.22
N SER A 136 -25.64 -1.48 -8.07
CA SER A 136 -24.68 -0.35 -8.00
C SER A 136 -23.23 -0.79 -8.20
N TYR A 137 -22.87 -2.02 -7.82
CA TYR A 137 -21.51 -2.49 -7.95
C TYR A 137 -21.11 -2.63 -9.42
N ARG A 138 -20.16 -1.81 -9.85
CA ARG A 138 -19.72 -1.70 -11.25
C ARG A 138 -20.89 -1.55 -12.23
N ASP A 139 -21.87 -0.74 -11.86
CA ASP A 139 -23.08 -0.50 -12.69
C ASP A 139 -23.82 -1.78 -13.10
N GLY A 140 -23.85 -2.79 -12.22
CA GLY A 140 -24.50 -4.07 -12.44
C GLY A 140 -23.77 -5.05 -13.38
N ALA A 141 -22.54 -4.77 -13.78
CA ALA A 141 -21.81 -5.61 -14.75
C ALA A 141 -21.54 -7.03 -14.24
N VAL A 142 -21.44 -7.23 -12.94
CA VAL A 142 -21.31 -8.57 -12.33
C VAL A 142 -22.65 -9.30 -12.27
N LEU A 143 -23.75 -8.57 -12.07
CA LEU A 143 -25.11 -9.11 -11.93
C LEU A 143 -25.71 -9.54 -13.26
N ALA A 144 -25.55 -8.76 -14.31
CA ALA A 144 -26.22 -8.93 -15.59
C ALA A 144 -26.10 -10.33 -16.21
N PRO A 145 -24.97 -11.04 -16.21
CA PRO A 145 -24.91 -12.42 -16.69
C PRO A 145 -25.72 -13.39 -15.83
N VAL A 146 -25.83 -13.16 -14.54
CA VAL A 146 -26.58 -14.02 -13.60
C VAL A 146 -28.09 -13.85 -13.80
N GLU A 147 -28.60 -12.62 -13.85
CA GLU A 147 -30.03 -12.32 -14.07
C GLU A 147 -30.54 -12.78 -15.44
N LYS A 148 -29.66 -12.78 -16.45
CA LYS A 148 -30.00 -13.33 -17.77
C LYS A 148 -30.42 -14.80 -17.72
N VAL A 149 -29.88 -15.54 -16.77
CA VAL A 149 -30.10 -17.01 -16.67
C VAL A 149 -31.04 -17.36 -15.53
N TYR A 150 -31.01 -16.63 -14.41
CA TYR A 150 -31.72 -16.99 -13.19
C TYR A 150 -32.74 -15.94 -12.77
N SER A 151 -33.98 -16.39 -12.51
CA SER A 151 -35.06 -15.59 -11.92
C SER A 151 -35.47 -16.23 -10.60
N VAL A 152 -34.83 -15.83 -9.52
CA VAL A 152 -34.93 -16.42 -8.18
C VAL A 152 -35.11 -15.31 -7.12
N PRO A 153 -35.49 -15.64 -5.88
CA PRO A 153 -35.59 -14.67 -4.80
C PRO A 153 -34.26 -13.88 -4.59
N ILE A 154 -34.34 -12.65 -4.11
CA ILE A 154 -33.19 -11.72 -4.00
C ILE A 154 -32.03 -12.34 -3.19
N GLY A 155 -32.31 -12.98 -2.06
CA GLY A 155 -31.26 -13.64 -1.27
C GLY A 155 -30.51 -14.73 -2.05
N GLU A 156 -31.23 -15.57 -2.80
CA GLU A 156 -30.61 -16.60 -3.66
C GLU A 156 -29.87 -15.96 -4.84
N LEU A 157 -30.42 -14.89 -5.44
CA LEU A 157 -29.75 -14.13 -6.48
C LEU A 157 -28.44 -13.53 -6.00
N ALA A 158 -28.42 -13.00 -4.78
CA ALA A 158 -27.22 -12.45 -4.17
C ALA A 158 -26.14 -13.51 -3.92
N GLU A 159 -26.52 -14.73 -3.49
CA GLU A 159 -25.56 -15.83 -3.39
C GLU A 159 -24.97 -16.22 -4.75
N ARG A 160 -25.82 -16.32 -5.79
CA ARG A 160 -25.37 -16.61 -7.16
C ARG A 160 -24.46 -15.50 -7.70
N PHE A 161 -24.85 -14.25 -7.54
CA PHE A 161 -24.04 -13.07 -7.88
C PHE A 161 -22.67 -13.14 -7.23
N PHE A 162 -22.62 -13.42 -5.93
CA PHE A 162 -21.38 -13.42 -5.17
C PHE A 162 -20.45 -14.57 -5.58
N VAL A 163 -20.97 -15.79 -5.68
CA VAL A 163 -20.17 -16.96 -6.10
C VAL A 163 -19.71 -16.82 -7.56
N TYR A 164 -20.58 -16.30 -8.44
CA TYR A 164 -20.24 -16.00 -9.82
C TYR A 164 -19.13 -14.96 -9.92
N GLY A 165 -19.26 -13.84 -9.19
CA GLY A 165 -18.25 -12.79 -9.16
C GLY A 165 -16.88 -13.29 -8.67
N ALA A 166 -16.87 -14.19 -7.69
CA ALA A 166 -15.63 -14.81 -7.21
C ALA A 166 -14.96 -15.67 -8.30
N TYR A 167 -15.71 -16.55 -8.99
CA TYR A 167 -15.15 -17.35 -10.07
C TYR A 167 -14.68 -16.51 -11.25
N THR A 168 -15.48 -15.53 -11.68
CA THR A 168 -15.14 -14.66 -12.80
C THR A 168 -13.91 -13.81 -12.53
N GLU A 169 -13.70 -13.37 -11.28
CA GLU A 169 -12.46 -12.70 -10.87
C GLU A 169 -11.26 -13.65 -11.02
N MET A 170 -11.36 -14.86 -10.48
CA MET A 170 -10.27 -15.85 -10.55
C MET A 170 -9.91 -16.26 -11.97
N PHE A 171 -10.88 -16.27 -12.88
CA PHE A 171 -10.72 -16.70 -14.27
C PHE A 171 -10.42 -15.55 -15.24
N ALA A 172 -10.11 -14.36 -14.72
CA ALA A 172 -9.80 -13.17 -15.50
C ALA A 172 -10.93 -12.81 -16.49
N ARG A 173 -12.18 -12.78 -16.00
CA ARG A 173 -13.35 -12.42 -16.79
C ARG A 173 -13.75 -10.96 -16.54
N GLU A 174 -14.29 -10.30 -17.56
CA GLU A 174 -14.75 -8.91 -17.47
C GLU A 174 -15.80 -8.72 -16.36
N ALA A 175 -16.65 -9.72 -16.13
CA ALA A 175 -17.66 -9.71 -15.08
C ALA A 175 -17.11 -10.03 -13.67
N GLY A 176 -15.79 -10.19 -13.47
CA GLY A 176 -15.20 -10.36 -12.16
C GLY A 176 -15.39 -9.12 -11.25
N PHE A 177 -15.31 -9.28 -9.95
CA PHE A 177 -15.44 -8.17 -9.00
C PHE A 177 -14.52 -6.97 -9.35
N ASN A 178 -13.31 -7.27 -9.81
CA ASN A 178 -12.29 -6.30 -10.20
C ASN A 178 -11.91 -6.47 -11.67
N ARG A 179 -12.88 -6.79 -12.53
CA ARG A 179 -12.71 -7.07 -13.97
C ARG A 179 -11.73 -8.23 -14.25
N GLY A 180 -11.52 -9.11 -13.27
CA GLY A 180 -10.57 -10.20 -13.39
C GLY A 180 -9.09 -9.79 -13.35
N LEU A 181 -8.80 -8.54 -12.95
CA LEU A 181 -7.43 -8.01 -12.86
C LEU A 181 -6.69 -8.49 -11.61
N GLY A 182 -7.41 -8.86 -10.56
CA GLY A 182 -6.83 -9.42 -9.34
C GLY A 182 -6.51 -10.91 -9.44
N GLY A 183 -7.39 -11.68 -10.07
CA GLY A 183 -7.25 -13.12 -10.16
C GLY A 183 -7.41 -13.83 -8.80
N SER A 184 -6.92 -15.07 -8.70
CA SER A 184 -7.13 -15.97 -7.56
C SER A 184 -6.57 -15.43 -6.23
N MET A 185 -5.43 -14.75 -6.25
CA MET A 185 -4.73 -14.32 -5.05
C MET A 185 -4.95 -12.85 -4.67
N HIS A 186 -5.81 -12.14 -5.40
CA HIS A 186 -6.12 -10.73 -5.18
C HIS A 186 -7.61 -10.44 -5.41
N ALA A 187 -8.46 -11.44 -5.14
CA ALA A 187 -9.91 -11.30 -5.22
C ALA A 187 -10.43 -10.58 -3.97
N PHE A 188 -11.35 -9.61 -4.15
CA PHE A 188 -11.99 -8.89 -3.04
C PHE A 188 -13.28 -8.22 -3.50
N PHE A 189 -14.15 -7.92 -2.52
CA PHE A 189 -15.46 -7.32 -2.74
C PHE A 189 -15.80 -6.39 -1.55
N THR A 190 -15.42 -5.14 -1.67
CA THR A 190 -15.48 -4.17 -0.56
C THR A 190 -16.89 -3.92 -0.03
N ALA A 191 -17.94 -4.07 -0.86
CA ALA A 191 -19.32 -3.90 -0.45
C ALA A 191 -19.75 -4.84 0.70
N PHE A 192 -19.11 -6.01 0.83
CA PHE A 192 -19.33 -6.94 1.94
C PHE A 192 -18.19 -6.93 2.96
N GLY A 193 -17.32 -5.92 2.95
CA GLY A 193 -16.17 -5.83 3.85
C GLY A 193 -15.06 -6.83 3.53
N ILE A 194 -15.00 -7.35 2.30
CA ILE A 194 -13.94 -8.22 1.83
C ILE A 194 -12.90 -7.34 1.13
N TYR A 195 -11.78 -7.12 1.81
CA TYR A 195 -10.62 -6.38 1.32
C TYR A 195 -9.60 -7.35 0.70
N PRO A 196 -8.55 -6.85 0.03
CA PRO A 196 -7.69 -7.71 -0.76
C PRO A 196 -7.09 -8.88 0.02
N ASN A 197 -7.21 -10.11 -0.54
CA ASN A 197 -6.25 -11.15 -0.23
C ASN A 197 -4.93 -10.86 -0.94
N ASN A 198 -3.81 -11.40 -0.47
CA ASN A 198 -2.49 -10.93 -0.83
C ASN A 198 -1.53 -12.09 -1.14
N ALA A 199 -0.99 -12.10 -2.36
CA ALA A 199 0.02 -13.09 -2.76
C ALA A 199 1.36 -12.89 -2.05
N ILE A 200 1.66 -11.66 -1.63
CA ILE A 200 2.89 -11.37 -0.90
C ILE A 200 2.75 -11.89 0.54
N VAL A 201 3.64 -12.79 0.90
CA VAL A 201 3.62 -13.45 2.21
C VAL A 201 3.78 -12.43 3.33
N GLY A 202 2.78 -12.34 4.22
CA GLY A 202 2.77 -11.38 5.31
C GLY A 202 2.22 -9.98 4.96
N GLY A 203 1.91 -9.68 3.68
CA GLY A 203 1.50 -8.33 3.25
C GLY A 203 0.25 -7.80 3.95
N SER A 204 -0.74 -8.65 4.27
CA SER A 204 -1.91 -8.21 5.05
C SER A 204 -1.56 -7.76 6.48
N GLY A 205 -0.44 -8.27 7.03
CA GLY A 205 0.02 -7.88 8.37
C GLY A 205 0.48 -6.43 8.47
N SER A 206 1.02 -5.85 7.39
CA SER A 206 1.44 -4.43 7.36
C SER A 206 0.30 -3.49 6.96
N ILE A 207 -0.64 -3.91 6.08
CA ILE A 207 -1.71 -3.02 5.58
C ILE A 207 -2.97 -2.99 6.45
N ALA A 208 -3.41 -4.10 7.02
CA ALA A 208 -4.62 -4.17 7.83
C ALA A 208 -4.60 -3.25 9.08
N PRO A 209 -3.47 -2.99 9.77
CA PRO A 209 -3.38 -1.98 10.83
C PRO A 209 -3.80 -0.59 10.38
N GLY A 210 -3.55 -0.22 9.11
CA GLY A 210 -3.98 1.05 8.53
C GLY A 210 -5.50 1.16 8.39
N ALA A 211 -6.16 0.09 7.99
CA ALA A 211 -7.62 0.03 7.95
C ALA A 211 -8.23 0.16 9.36
N ALA A 212 -7.64 -0.52 10.36
CA ALA A 212 -8.06 -0.39 11.74
C ALA A 212 -7.81 1.02 12.31
N LEU A 213 -6.71 1.64 11.92
CA LEU A 213 -6.39 3.04 12.23
C LEU A 213 -7.46 3.99 11.67
N PHE A 214 -7.86 3.80 10.40
CA PHE A 214 -8.93 4.58 9.78
C PHE A 214 -10.23 4.47 10.57
N LYS A 215 -10.66 3.24 10.91
CA LYS A 215 -11.87 3.03 11.74
C LYS A 215 -11.79 3.75 13.07
N ARG A 216 -10.65 3.67 13.76
CA ARG A 216 -10.46 4.35 15.06
C ARG A 216 -10.53 5.87 14.93
N ILE A 217 -9.74 6.47 14.05
CA ILE A 217 -9.67 7.93 13.86
C ILE A 217 -10.99 8.50 13.38
N ASN A 218 -11.62 7.85 12.40
CA ASN A 218 -12.83 8.35 11.77
C ASN A 218 -14.12 7.83 12.45
N ARG A 219 -14.02 7.19 13.63
CA ARG A 219 -15.14 6.67 14.41
C ARG A 219 -16.06 5.78 13.58
N ARG A 220 -15.47 4.99 12.67
CA ARG A 220 -16.22 4.04 11.84
C ARG A 220 -16.50 2.75 12.62
N PRO A 221 -17.72 2.19 12.51
CA PRO A 221 -18.07 0.96 13.20
C PRO A 221 -17.28 -0.25 12.66
N GLY A 222 -17.31 -1.33 13.44
CA GLY A 222 -16.73 -2.61 13.03
C GLY A 222 -15.25 -2.80 13.43
N ILE A 223 -14.78 -3.98 13.14
CA ILE A 223 -13.41 -4.43 13.39
C ILE A 223 -12.71 -4.80 12.07
N VAL A 224 -11.40 -4.97 12.13
CA VAL A 224 -10.59 -5.47 11.01
C VAL A 224 -10.02 -6.84 11.38
N VAL A 225 -10.00 -7.77 10.44
CA VAL A 225 -9.37 -9.08 10.59
C VAL A 225 -8.28 -9.22 9.53
N ALA A 226 -7.04 -9.41 9.96
CA ALA A 226 -5.92 -9.75 9.10
C ALA A 226 -5.71 -11.27 9.15
N ASN A 227 -6.13 -12.01 8.12
CA ASN A 227 -5.86 -13.43 7.99
C ASN A 227 -4.45 -13.64 7.46
N ILE A 228 -3.61 -14.29 8.24
CA ILE A 228 -2.18 -14.47 8.00
C ILE A 228 -1.87 -15.96 8.14
N GLY A 229 -1.13 -16.55 7.20
CA GLY A 229 -0.67 -17.94 7.35
C GLY A 229 0.43 -18.07 8.41
N ASP A 230 0.55 -19.23 9.02
CA ASP A 230 1.54 -19.57 10.06
C ASP A 230 2.99 -19.28 9.63
N GLY A 231 3.39 -19.70 8.43
CA GLY A 231 4.70 -19.37 7.87
C GLY A 231 4.95 -17.88 7.66
N SER A 232 3.89 -17.10 7.52
CA SER A 232 3.95 -15.65 7.31
C SER A 232 4.25 -14.86 8.59
N PHE A 233 4.00 -15.43 9.76
CA PHE A 233 4.30 -14.77 11.04
C PHE A 233 5.80 -14.55 11.29
N SER A 234 6.67 -15.16 10.50
CA SER A 234 8.10 -14.88 10.53
C SER A 234 8.52 -13.69 9.67
N CYS A 235 7.61 -13.12 8.88
CA CYS A 235 7.91 -11.97 8.04
C CYS A 235 8.05 -10.68 8.86
N GLY A 236 9.10 -9.89 8.60
CA GLY A 236 9.33 -8.61 9.27
C GLY A 236 8.11 -7.67 9.26
N PRO A 237 7.46 -7.44 8.10
CA PRO A 237 6.26 -6.58 8.01
C PRO A 237 5.11 -6.98 8.95
N VAL A 238 4.93 -8.27 9.26
CA VAL A 238 3.92 -8.72 10.24
C VAL A 238 4.29 -8.26 11.65
N TRP A 239 5.57 -8.41 12.05
CA TRP A 239 6.05 -7.94 13.35
C TRP A 239 5.94 -6.42 13.48
N GLU A 240 6.31 -5.70 12.45
CA GLU A 240 6.19 -4.25 12.39
C GLU A 240 4.71 -3.82 12.50
N GLY A 241 3.80 -4.47 11.77
CA GLY A 241 2.36 -4.19 11.79
C GLY A 241 1.74 -4.46 13.16
N VAL A 242 2.10 -5.55 13.83
CA VAL A 242 1.64 -5.84 15.20
C VAL A 242 2.16 -4.80 16.18
N THR A 243 3.43 -4.42 16.08
CA THR A 243 4.03 -3.36 16.91
C THR A 243 3.33 -2.02 16.70
N PHE A 244 3.05 -1.65 15.45
CA PHE A 244 2.30 -0.45 15.10
C PHE A 244 0.89 -0.49 15.69
N ALA A 245 0.18 -1.60 15.57
CA ALA A 245 -1.18 -1.74 16.09
C ALA A 245 -1.27 -1.68 17.61
N ALA A 246 -0.20 -2.06 18.31
CA ALA A 246 -0.14 -2.13 19.77
C ALA A 246 0.54 -0.93 20.44
N MET A 247 0.74 0.19 19.73
CA MET A 247 1.38 1.37 20.28
C MET A 247 0.65 1.92 21.51
N ASP A 248 1.39 2.20 22.55
CA ASP A 248 0.89 2.80 23.81
C ASP A 248 0.20 4.16 23.62
N GLN A 249 0.65 4.94 22.64
CA GLN A 249 0.14 6.29 22.42
C GLN A 249 -1.36 6.32 22.13
N TYR A 250 -1.94 5.28 21.54
CA TYR A 250 -3.36 5.21 21.26
C TYR A 250 -4.24 5.34 22.53
N ARG A 251 -3.74 4.86 23.67
CA ARG A 251 -4.41 4.94 24.97
C ARG A 251 -3.89 6.06 25.86
N LYS A 252 -2.58 6.35 25.77
CA LYS A 252 -1.91 7.24 26.73
C LYS A 252 -1.87 8.70 26.29
N LEU A 253 -1.91 8.96 24.97
CA LEU A 253 -1.64 10.29 24.41
C LEU A 253 -2.78 10.84 23.57
N TRP A 254 -3.60 9.97 22.98
CA TRP A 254 -4.73 10.41 22.18
C TRP A 254 -5.89 10.86 23.06
N ASP A 255 -6.76 11.71 22.50
CA ASP A 255 -7.96 12.16 23.19
C ASP A 255 -8.81 10.94 23.60
N PRO A 256 -9.30 10.87 24.88
CA PRO A 256 -10.08 9.73 25.35
C PRO A 256 -11.31 9.40 24.49
N SER A 257 -11.88 10.39 23.77
CA SER A 257 -13.05 10.18 22.90
C SER A 257 -12.76 9.34 21.65
N ILE A 258 -11.48 9.23 21.27
CA ILE A 258 -10.98 8.40 20.17
C ILE A 258 -9.84 7.47 20.60
N GLY A 259 -9.38 7.61 21.82
CA GLY A 259 -8.34 6.76 22.41
C GLY A 259 -8.79 5.31 22.54
N GLY A 260 -7.80 4.45 22.64
CA GLY A 260 -7.97 3.00 22.74
C GLY A 260 -7.19 2.27 21.67
N GLY A 261 -6.89 1.00 21.90
CA GLY A 261 -6.18 0.14 20.97
C GLY A 261 -6.89 -0.02 19.62
N LEU A 262 -6.16 -0.32 18.58
CA LEU A 262 -6.75 -0.50 17.25
C LEU A 262 -7.70 -1.70 17.22
N PRO A 263 -8.86 -1.59 16.53
CA PRO A 263 -9.86 -2.66 16.48
C PRO A 263 -9.48 -3.74 15.45
N ILE A 264 -8.36 -4.45 15.67
CA ILE A 264 -7.83 -5.45 14.75
C ILE A 264 -7.60 -6.80 15.42
N VAL A 265 -8.00 -7.86 14.71
CA VAL A 265 -7.61 -9.25 14.97
C VAL A 265 -6.51 -9.63 13.98
N PHE A 266 -5.37 -10.06 14.47
CA PHE A 266 -4.40 -10.81 13.70
C PHE A 266 -4.77 -12.30 13.81
N ASN A 267 -5.42 -12.84 12.78
CA ASN A 267 -5.87 -14.22 12.76
C ASN A 267 -4.84 -15.09 12.03
N CYS A 268 -4.11 -15.90 12.77
CA CYS A 268 -3.22 -16.89 12.19
C CYS A 268 -4.03 -18.10 11.71
N MET A 269 -4.15 -18.30 10.40
CA MET A 269 -4.68 -19.51 9.81
C MET A 269 -3.58 -20.57 9.82
N ASN A 270 -3.39 -21.21 10.97
CA ASN A 270 -2.28 -22.11 11.26
C ASN A 270 -2.60 -23.54 10.77
N ASN A 271 -2.02 -23.92 9.64
CA ASN A 271 -2.15 -25.29 9.09
C ASN A 271 -0.87 -26.11 9.24
N PHE A 272 0.05 -25.70 10.11
CA PHE A 272 1.30 -26.34 10.49
C PHE A 272 2.36 -26.43 9.38
N TYR A 273 2.11 -25.86 8.20
CA TYR A 273 3.04 -25.91 7.08
C TYR A 273 3.12 -24.57 6.38
N GLY A 274 4.30 -24.03 6.26
CA GLY A 274 4.63 -22.96 5.34
C GLY A 274 4.44 -23.45 3.88
N MET A 275 5.44 -23.37 3.03
CA MET A 275 5.37 -24.03 1.71
C MET A 275 5.50 -25.55 1.87
N GLY A 276 6.60 -26.02 2.40
CA GLY A 276 6.89 -27.43 2.72
C GLY A 276 7.49 -27.63 4.12
N GLY A 277 8.07 -26.57 4.72
CA GLY A 277 8.60 -26.60 6.07
C GLY A 277 7.54 -26.37 7.14
N GLN A 278 7.74 -26.94 8.32
CA GLN A 278 6.90 -26.72 9.49
C GLN A 278 7.32 -25.42 10.19
N PRO A 279 6.44 -24.44 10.38
CA PRO A 279 6.77 -23.26 11.16
C PRO A 279 7.18 -23.61 12.58
N GLU A 280 6.34 -24.30 13.32
CA GLU A 280 6.67 -24.76 14.66
C GLU A 280 7.64 -25.95 14.63
N GLY A 281 8.71 -25.83 15.39
CA GLY A 281 9.73 -26.89 15.53
C GLY A 281 10.79 -26.92 14.45
N GLU A 282 10.63 -26.19 13.32
CA GLU A 282 11.62 -26.17 12.24
C GLU A 282 12.05 -24.74 11.86
N THR A 283 11.10 -23.92 11.33
CA THR A 283 11.48 -22.65 10.68
C THR A 283 11.26 -21.42 11.57
N THR A 284 10.53 -21.53 12.68
CA THR A 284 10.34 -20.45 13.64
C THR A 284 10.88 -20.81 15.02
N GLY A 285 11.23 -19.79 15.82
CA GLY A 285 11.61 -19.96 17.23
C GLY A 285 10.42 -20.01 18.20
N MET A 286 9.18 -19.94 17.67
CA MET A 286 7.96 -19.99 18.48
C MET A 286 7.44 -21.43 18.59
N GLN A 287 7.04 -21.83 19.79
CA GLN A 287 6.39 -23.13 20.02
C GLN A 287 4.87 -23.08 19.74
N SER A 288 4.29 -21.88 19.73
CA SER A 288 2.93 -21.55 19.36
C SER A 288 2.96 -20.11 18.89
N ILE A 289 2.29 -19.81 17.80
CA ILE A 289 2.19 -18.44 17.23
C ILE A 289 1.53 -17.48 18.24
N ALA A 290 0.58 -17.96 19.03
CA ALA A 290 -0.07 -17.19 20.09
C ALA A 290 0.92 -16.55 21.07
N ARG A 291 2.09 -17.16 21.32
CA ARG A 291 3.13 -16.62 22.21
C ARG A 291 3.65 -15.24 21.75
N PHE A 292 3.61 -14.97 20.47
CA PHE A 292 3.99 -13.67 19.94
C PHE A 292 3.13 -12.54 20.56
N GLY A 293 1.81 -12.77 20.69
CA GLY A 293 0.91 -11.80 21.29
C GLY A 293 1.25 -11.45 22.74
N ALA A 294 1.66 -12.42 23.55
CA ALA A 294 1.99 -12.17 24.96
C ALA A 294 3.26 -11.31 25.15
N GLY A 295 4.15 -11.29 24.16
CA GLY A 295 5.43 -10.57 24.24
C GLY A 295 5.37 -9.10 23.82
N VAL A 296 4.26 -8.59 23.29
CA VAL A 296 4.18 -7.24 22.70
C VAL A 296 3.77 -6.21 23.73
N ASN A 297 2.49 -6.09 24.04
CA ASN A 297 1.98 -5.09 24.97
C ASN A 297 0.96 -5.73 25.90
N PRO A 298 1.29 -5.89 27.20
CA PRO A 298 0.44 -6.63 28.14
C PRO A 298 -0.94 -5.97 28.39
N GLU A 299 -1.09 -4.69 28.10
CA GLU A 299 -2.35 -3.96 28.29
C GLU A 299 -3.22 -3.91 27.03
N GLN A 300 -2.61 -4.10 25.87
CA GLN A 300 -3.30 -3.91 24.59
C GLN A 300 -3.26 -5.14 23.68
N MET A 301 -2.34 -6.07 23.89
CA MET A 301 -2.24 -7.25 23.04
C MET A 301 -2.77 -8.48 23.77
N HIS A 302 -3.85 -9.03 23.27
CA HIS A 302 -4.46 -10.26 23.76
C HIS A 302 -4.15 -11.40 22.78
N ALA A 303 -4.01 -12.62 23.29
CA ALA A 303 -3.76 -13.77 22.43
C ALA A 303 -4.52 -15.01 22.90
N GLU A 304 -4.89 -15.88 21.96
CA GLU A 304 -5.54 -17.17 22.24
C GLU A 304 -5.17 -18.18 21.13
N GLU A 305 -5.00 -19.44 21.51
CA GLU A 305 -4.92 -20.58 20.60
C GLU A 305 -6.30 -21.26 20.50
N VAL A 306 -6.81 -21.43 19.27
CA VAL A 306 -8.20 -21.80 19.01
C VAL A 306 -8.28 -23.07 18.16
N ASN A 307 -9.12 -24.03 18.56
CA ASN A 307 -9.46 -25.18 17.73
C ASN A 307 -10.23 -24.76 16.46
N GLY A 308 -9.53 -24.59 15.34
CA GLY A 308 -10.08 -24.18 14.05
C GLY A 308 -10.87 -25.29 13.31
N TYR A 309 -10.91 -26.51 13.84
CA TYR A 309 -11.74 -27.60 13.30
C TYR A 309 -13.17 -27.61 13.86
N ASN A 310 -13.42 -26.86 14.94
CA ASN A 310 -14.76 -26.63 15.47
C ASN A 310 -15.25 -25.22 15.16
N PRO A 311 -16.22 -25.04 14.25
CA PRO A 311 -16.68 -23.68 13.87
C PRO A 311 -17.28 -22.92 15.05
N LEU A 312 -17.91 -23.60 16.04
CA LEU A 312 -18.48 -22.94 17.23
C LEU A 312 -17.40 -22.42 18.18
N ALA A 313 -16.25 -23.10 18.25
CA ALA A 313 -15.09 -22.65 19.01
C ALA A 313 -14.49 -21.36 18.39
N VAL A 314 -14.40 -21.31 17.07
CA VAL A 314 -13.92 -20.14 16.34
C VAL A 314 -14.89 -18.97 16.49
N ILE A 315 -16.20 -19.19 16.34
CA ILE A 315 -17.23 -18.17 16.59
C ILE A 315 -17.06 -17.56 17.98
N ASP A 316 -16.95 -18.40 19.02
CA ASP A 316 -16.83 -17.96 20.40
C ASP A 316 -15.56 -17.13 20.65
N ALA A 317 -14.42 -17.52 20.04
CA ALA A 317 -13.17 -16.76 20.13
C ALA A 317 -13.29 -15.39 19.44
N PHE A 318 -13.91 -15.32 18.26
CA PHE A 318 -14.13 -14.05 17.56
C PHE A 318 -15.13 -13.14 18.29
N GLU A 319 -16.15 -13.68 18.92
CA GLU A 319 -17.07 -12.89 19.76
C GLU A 319 -16.35 -12.28 20.97
N ARG A 320 -15.50 -13.04 21.65
CA ARG A 320 -14.68 -12.52 22.77
C ARG A 320 -13.69 -11.46 22.27
N ALA A 321 -13.00 -11.73 21.15
CA ALA A 321 -12.10 -10.76 20.53
C ALA A 321 -12.84 -9.46 20.18
N ARG A 322 -14.04 -9.55 19.59
CA ARG A 322 -14.87 -8.41 19.25
C ARG A 322 -15.21 -7.54 20.46
N VAL A 323 -15.56 -8.13 21.60
CA VAL A 323 -15.81 -7.39 22.84
C VAL A 323 -14.56 -6.61 23.26
N ILE A 324 -13.40 -7.24 23.31
CA ILE A 324 -12.12 -6.61 23.65
C ILE A 324 -11.83 -5.42 22.72
N LEU A 325 -12.04 -5.60 21.40
CA LEU A 325 -11.74 -4.59 20.40
C LEU A 325 -12.69 -3.39 20.46
N LEU A 326 -13.98 -3.62 20.63
CA LEU A 326 -14.98 -2.55 20.73
C LEU A 326 -14.84 -1.75 22.03
N GLU A 327 -14.34 -2.37 23.10
CA GLU A 327 -13.95 -1.69 24.34
C GLU A 327 -12.64 -0.89 24.25
N GLY A 328 -11.96 -0.92 23.08
CA GLY A 328 -10.69 -0.22 22.85
C GLY A 328 -9.50 -0.85 23.57
N ARG A 329 -9.57 -2.14 23.91
CA ARG A 329 -8.52 -2.88 24.60
C ARG A 329 -7.63 -3.73 23.67
N GLY A 330 -7.95 -3.77 22.35
CA GLY A 330 -7.18 -4.51 21.35
C GLY A 330 -5.78 -3.95 21.07
N PRO A 331 -5.00 -4.56 20.16
CA PRO A 331 -5.39 -5.64 19.25
C PRO A 331 -5.48 -7.04 19.89
N VAL A 332 -5.95 -8.03 19.10
CA VAL A 332 -6.04 -9.44 19.49
C VAL A 332 -5.31 -10.30 18.45
N LEU A 333 -4.58 -11.32 18.89
CA LEU A 333 -4.01 -12.37 18.05
C LEU A 333 -4.74 -13.68 18.34
N LEU A 334 -5.29 -14.30 17.29
CA LEU A 334 -5.88 -15.64 17.36
C LEU A 334 -4.98 -16.60 16.56
N ASP A 335 -4.46 -17.63 17.21
CA ASP A 335 -3.77 -18.75 16.57
C ASP A 335 -4.81 -19.85 16.29
N THR A 336 -5.41 -19.82 15.10
CA THR A 336 -6.52 -20.69 14.71
C THR A 336 -5.94 -21.95 14.07
N LEU A 337 -5.88 -23.03 14.84
CA LEU A 337 -5.31 -24.31 14.45
C LEU A 337 -6.23 -25.02 13.44
N THR A 338 -5.73 -25.24 12.25
CA THR A 338 -6.46 -25.90 11.17
C THR A 338 -5.53 -26.84 10.39
N TYR A 339 -5.98 -27.38 9.25
CA TYR A 339 -5.14 -28.23 8.40
C TYR A 339 -5.56 -28.12 6.94
N ARG A 340 -4.63 -28.25 6.00
CA ARG A 340 -4.91 -28.32 4.55
C ARG A 340 -4.71 -29.74 4.03
N TYR A 341 -5.69 -30.29 3.31
CA TYR A 341 -5.59 -31.63 2.73
C TYR A 341 -4.73 -31.65 1.47
N SER A 342 -4.81 -30.60 0.66
CA SER A 342 -3.95 -30.41 -0.51
C SER A 342 -2.55 -30.01 -0.11
N GLY A 343 -1.57 -30.20 -1.00
CA GLY A 343 -0.25 -29.60 -0.85
C GLY A 343 -0.28 -28.07 -0.80
N HIS A 344 0.87 -27.44 -0.92
CA HIS A 344 0.92 -25.97 -1.00
C HIS A 344 0.08 -25.43 -2.16
N SER A 345 0.08 -26.14 -3.30
CA SER A 345 -0.77 -25.93 -4.45
C SER A 345 -1.25 -27.29 -5.02
N PRO A 346 -2.23 -27.35 -5.93
CA PRO A 346 -2.69 -28.59 -6.54
C PRO A 346 -1.59 -29.42 -7.23
N SER A 347 -0.53 -28.78 -7.70
CA SER A 347 0.63 -29.44 -8.33
C SER A 347 1.70 -29.91 -7.35
N ASP A 348 1.55 -29.61 -6.05
CA ASP A 348 2.48 -30.03 -5.01
C ASP A 348 2.22 -31.47 -4.57
N ALA A 349 3.22 -32.34 -4.73
CA ALA A 349 3.14 -33.76 -4.34
C ALA A 349 3.12 -34.01 -2.82
N SER A 350 3.29 -32.97 -2.00
CA SER A 350 3.30 -33.02 -0.53
C SER A 350 4.26 -34.06 0.07
N SER A 351 5.44 -34.23 -0.54
CA SER A 351 6.45 -35.21 -0.09
C SER A 351 7.09 -34.91 1.26
N TYR A 352 6.81 -33.75 1.83
CA TYR A 352 7.32 -33.29 3.14
C TYR A 352 6.45 -33.75 4.33
N ARG A 353 5.33 -34.43 4.10
CA ARG A 353 4.45 -34.99 5.15
C ARG A 353 4.04 -36.42 4.80
N SER A 354 3.73 -37.22 5.81
CA SER A 354 3.32 -38.59 5.58
C SER A 354 1.89 -38.69 5.09
N ARG A 355 1.58 -39.81 4.42
CA ARG A 355 0.21 -40.10 3.99
C ARG A 355 -0.69 -40.37 5.19
N GLU A 356 -0.16 -41.04 6.17
CA GLU A 356 -0.87 -41.40 7.42
C GLU A 356 -1.30 -40.14 8.16
N GLU A 357 -0.47 -39.12 8.25
CA GLU A 357 -0.83 -37.82 8.83
C GLU A 357 -2.03 -37.18 8.12
N VAL A 358 -2.01 -37.14 6.79
CA VAL A 358 -3.12 -36.57 6.01
C VAL A 358 -4.41 -37.40 6.19
N GLU A 359 -4.30 -38.73 6.26
CA GLU A 359 -5.44 -39.63 6.49
C GLU A 359 -6.04 -39.45 7.90
N GLU A 360 -5.23 -39.22 8.94
CA GLU A 360 -5.70 -38.90 10.30
C GLU A 360 -6.48 -37.58 10.33
N TRP A 361 -5.99 -36.51 9.65
CA TRP A 361 -6.72 -35.25 9.56
C TRP A 361 -7.99 -35.37 8.72
N GLN A 362 -8.00 -36.15 7.65
CA GLN A 362 -9.20 -36.44 6.86
C GLN A 362 -10.23 -37.25 7.65
N ALA A 363 -9.81 -38.16 8.51
CA ALA A 363 -10.70 -38.90 9.40
C ALA A 363 -11.38 -38.00 10.45
N ALA A 364 -10.72 -36.90 10.83
CA ALA A 364 -11.25 -35.86 11.71
C ALA A 364 -11.94 -34.71 10.94
N ASP A 365 -12.25 -34.88 9.65
CA ASP A 365 -12.80 -33.83 8.76
C ASP A 365 -13.83 -32.93 9.44
N CYS A 366 -13.61 -31.63 9.38
CA CYS A 366 -14.40 -30.64 10.10
C CYS A 366 -15.87 -30.61 9.65
N ILE A 367 -16.16 -30.85 8.37
CA ILE A 367 -17.54 -30.89 7.85
C ILE A 367 -18.29 -32.10 8.38
N SER A 368 -17.68 -33.29 8.29
CA SER A 368 -18.25 -34.52 8.78
C SER A 368 -18.46 -34.54 10.28
N SER A 369 -17.45 -34.02 11.02
CA SER A 369 -17.51 -33.90 12.48
C SER A 369 -18.59 -32.92 12.93
N PHE A 370 -18.71 -31.77 12.27
CA PHE A 370 -19.76 -30.80 12.59
C PHE A 370 -21.16 -31.31 12.21
N ARG A 371 -21.30 -32.08 11.09
CA ARG A 371 -22.56 -32.74 10.74
C ARG A 371 -23.04 -33.71 11.84
N ALA A 372 -22.12 -34.53 12.33
CA ALA A 372 -22.46 -35.45 13.43
C ALA A 372 -22.87 -34.67 14.68
N HIS A 373 -22.11 -33.62 15.04
CA HIS A 373 -22.43 -32.76 16.18
C HIS A 373 -23.83 -32.09 16.05
N VAL A 374 -24.19 -31.56 14.88
CA VAL A 374 -25.52 -30.96 14.62
C VAL A 374 -26.64 -32.00 14.78
N LEU A 375 -26.43 -33.21 14.30
CA LEU A 375 -27.43 -34.32 14.47
C LEU A 375 -27.56 -34.71 15.93
N ASP A 376 -26.49 -34.75 16.70
CA ASP A 376 -26.50 -35.07 18.14
C ASP A 376 -27.29 -34.05 18.98
N THR A 377 -27.46 -32.80 18.48
CA THR A 377 -28.37 -31.82 19.12
C THR A 377 -29.83 -32.25 19.11
N GLY A 378 -30.20 -33.11 18.16
CA GLY A 378 -31.58 -33.53 17.90
C GLY A 378 -32.49 -32.43 17.34
N ALA A 379 -31.95 -31.23 17.09
CA ALA A 379 -32.68 -30.05 16.61
C ALA A 379 -32.87 -30.05 15.08
N VAL A 380 -31.98 -30.71 14.35
CA VAL A 380 -31.95 -30.74 12.86
C VAL A 380 -32.09 -32.17 12.36
N LYS A 381 -32.89 -32.36 11.31
CA LYS A 381 -33.02 -33.67 10.65
C LYS A 381 -31.91 -33.90 9.64
N GLU A 382 -31.52 -35.16 9.45
CA GLU A 382 -30.50 -35.52 8.47
C GLU A 382 -30.88 -35.07 7.04
N SER A 383 -32.14 -35.25 6.64
CA SER A 383 -32.67 -34.85 5.33
C SER A 383 -32.50 -33.33 5.09
N THR A 384 -32.65 -32.50 6.14
CA THR A 384 -32.47 -31.04 6.03
C THR A 384 -31.01 -30.68 5.70
N LEU A 385 -30.05 -31.37 6.29
CA LEU A 385 -28.64 -31.19 5.98
C LEU A 385 -28.34 -31.67 4.54
N ASP A 386 -28.85 -32.80 4.13
CA ASP A 386 -28.61 -33.35 2.79
C ASP A 386 -29.23 -32.45 1.68
N GLU A 387 -30.45 -31.94 1.92
CA GLU A 387 -31.10 -30.95 1.04
C GLU A 387 -30.29 -29.66 0.93
N ALA A 388 -29.83 -29.10 2.07
CA ALA A 388 -29.03 -27.89 2.11
C ALA A 388 -27.67 -28.05 1.40
N ARG A 389 -27.05 -29.23 1.55
CA ARG A 389 -25.82 -29.58 0.84
C ARG A 389 -26.03 -29.64 -0.66
N THR A 390 -27.03 -30.37 -1.11
CA THR A 390 -27.32 -30.52 -2.54
C THR A 390 -27.57 -29.15 -3.17
N ALA A 391 -28.41 -28.32 -2.53
CA ALA A 391 -28.75 -27.00 -3.03
C ALA A 391 -27.54 -26.09 -3.20
N ILE A 392 -26.60 -26.08 -2.21
CA ILE A 392 -25.42 -25.20 -2.31
C ILE A 392 -24.38 -25.76 -3.28
N GLU A 393 -24.17 -27.07 -3.33
CA GLU A 393 -23.27 -27.69 -4.31
C GLU A 393 -23.72 -27.42 -5.75
N ASP A 394 -25.04 -27.51 -6.01
CA ASP A 394 -25.64 -27.21 -7.31
C ASP A 394 -25.47 -25.71 -7.66
N LEU A 395 -25.73 -24.81 -6.71
CA LEU A 395 -25.53 -23.37 -6.90
C LEU A 395 -24.06 -23.05 -7.27
N VAL A 396 -23.10 -23.58 -6.51
CA VAL A 396 -21.66 -23.36 -6.75
C VAL A 396 -21.25 -23.90 -8.11
N PHE A 397 -21.72 -25.09 -8.50
CA PHE A 397 -21.44 -25.69 -9.80
C PHE A 397 -22.10 -24.92 -10.95
N ASP A 398 -23.31 -24.42 -10.78
CA ASP A 398 -24.02 -23.61 -11.79
C ASP A 398 -23.25 -22.31 -12.06
N MET A 399 -22.76 -21.64 -11.00
CA MET A 399 -21.99 -20.40 -11.13
C MET A 399 -20.61 -20.65 -11.76
N PHE A 400 -19.96 -21.78 -11.45
CA PHE A 400 -18.75 -22.19 -12.15
C PHE A 400 -19.00 -22.37 -13.65
N ARG A 401 -20.07 -23.07 -14.02
CA ARG A 401 -20.44 -23.32 -15.43
C ARG A 401 -20.68 -22.01 -16.19
N LEU A 402 -21.39 -21.04 -15.58
CA LEU A 402 -21.62 -19.72 -16.16
C LEU A 402 -20.31 -18.92 -16.29
N ALA A 403 -19.43 -18.97 -15.28
CA ALA A 403 -18.17 -18.21 -15.26
C ALA A 403 -17.16 -18.68 -16.32
N VAL A 404 -17.21 -19.94 -16.74
CA VAL A 404 -16.29 -20.47 -17.78
C VAL A 404 -16.85 -20.36 -19.19
N ASP A 405 -18.13 -20.02 -19.36
CA ASP A 405 -18.73 -19.78 -20.67
C ASP A 405 -18.16 -18.50 -21.28
N GLU A 406 -17.54 -18.60 -22.45
CA GLU A 406 -16.88 -17.45 -23.08
C GLU A 406 -17.86 -16.47 -23.73
N GLN A 407 -19.10 -16.89 -24.01
CA GLN A 407 -20.11 -16.01 -24.57
C GLN A 407 -20.78 -15.15 -23.50
N ASP A 408 -21.11 -15.73 -22.34
CA ASP A 408 -21.77 -15.02 -21.26
C ASP A 408 -20.77 -14.35 -20.29
N SER A 409 -19.55 -14.88 -20.22
CA SER A 409 -18.47 -14.40 -19.35
C SER A 409 -17.15 -14.21 -20.14
N PRO A 410 -17.09 -13.21 -21.04
CA PRO A 410 -15.89 -12.98 -21.85
C PRO A 410 -14.69 -12.59 -20.98
N ARG A 411 -13.48 -12.84 -21.48
CA ARG A 411 -12.24 -12.35 -20.87
C ARG A 411 -12.12 -10.86 -21.07
N ILE A 412 -11.43 -10.19 -20.13
CA ILE A 412 -11.09 -8.80 -20.24
C ILE A 412 -10.19 -8.56 -21.46
N ASP A 413 -10.44 -7.47 -22.18
CA ASP A 413 -9.56 -6.96 -23.23
C ASP A 413 -8.65 -5.86 -22.67
N ILE A 414 -7.34 -6.11 -22.66
CA ILE A 414 -6.34 -5.18 -22.12
C ILE A 414 -5.86 -4.26 -23.24
N SER A 415 -6.58 -3.17 -23.47
CA SER A 415 -6.16 -2.08 -24.35
C SER A 415 -5.31 -1.04 -23.62
N SER A 416 -4.58 -0.19 -24.36
CA SER A 416 -3.83 0.93 -23.77
C SER A 416 -4.72 1.94 -23.04
N GLU A 417 -5.95 2.16 -23.55
CA GLU A 417 -6.94 3.04 -22.92
C GLU A 417 -7.42 2.44 -21.61
N MET A 418 -7.71 1.15 -21.58
CA MET A 418 -8.11 0.45 -20.35
C MET A 418 -6.99 0.48 -19.31
N VAL A 419 -5.73 0.17 -19.70
CA VAL A 419 -4.57 0.25 -18.79
C VAL A 419 -4.44 1.67 -18.22
N GLY A 420 -4.53 2.69 -19.05
CA GLY A 420 -4.48 4.09 -18.64
C GLY A 420 -5.58 4.45 -17.62
N SER A 421 -6.82 3.97 -17.87
CA SER A 421 -7.97 4.28 -17.01
C SER A 421 -7.96 3.62 -15.62
N VAL A 422 -7.26 2.48 -15.46
CA VAL A 422 -7.19 1.75 -14.17
C VAL A 422 -5.87 1.98 -13.43
N MET A 423 -4.79 2.31 -14.15
CA MET A 423 -3.48 2.56 -13.53
C MET A 423 -3.53 3.79 -12.62
N PHE A 424 -4.14 4.88 -13.10
CA PHE A 424 -4.33 6.11 -12.35
C PHE A 424 -5.80 6.53 -12.42
N SER A 425 -6.40 6.80 -11.27
CA SER A 425 -7.77 7.29 -11.18
C SER A 425 -7.88 8.72 -11.71
N ALA A 426 -6.79 9.49 -11.63
CA ALA A 426 -6.73 10.93 -11.90
C ALA A 426 -7.87 11.72 -11.22
N GLY A 427 -8.42 11.15 -10.16
CA GLY A 427 -9.49 11.74 -9.36
C GLY A 427 -8.99 12.94 -8.56
N ARG A 428 -9.90 13.86 -8.26
CA ARG A 428 -9.64 15.04 -7.44
C ARG A 428 -10.71 15.11 -6.36
N VAL A 429 -10.30 14.95 -5.11
CA VAL A 429 -11.20 14.94 -3.96
C VAL A 429 -10.71 15.96 -2.95
N GLU A 430 -11.49 17.00 -2.72
CA GLU A 430 -11.14 18.05 -1.77
C GLU A 430 -11.20 17.52 -0.32
N ARG A 431 -12.23 16.76 0.01
CA ARG A 431 -12.44 16.12 1.31
C ARG A 431 -13.15 14.77 1.13
N PHE A 432 -12.72 13.74 1.84
CA PHE A 432 -13.31 12.40 1.79
C PHE A 432 -14.48 12.20 2.76
N ASP A 433 -14.75 13.17 3.63
CA ASP A 433 -15.80 13.11 4.64
C ASP A 433 -16.37 14.51 4.85
N GLU A 434 -17.68 14.61 5.11
CA GLU A 434 -18.38 15.88 5.32
C GLU A 434 -18.25 16.45 6.74
N ARG A 435 -17.62 15.70 7.66
CA ARG A 435 -17.33 16.21 9.01
C ARG A 435 -16.41 17.43 8.96
N GLU A 436 -16.56 18.32 9.94
CA GLU A 436 -15.58 19.40 10.10
C GLU A 436 -14.22 18.83 10.55
N PRO A 437 -13.11 19.33 10.02
CA PRO A 437 -11.77 18.92 10.44
C PRO A 437 -11.53 19.25 11.92
N GLU A 438 -11.03 18.26 12.68
CA GLU A 438 -10.66 18.46 14.08
C GLU A 438 -9.36 19.26 14.18
N LEU A 439 -9.47 20.48 14.71
CA LEU A 439 -8.34 21.39 14.95
C LEU A 439 -8.33 21.82 16.42
N LEU A 440 -7.12 21.99 16.98
CA LEU A 440 -6.94 22.45 18.37
C LEU A 440 -7.14 23.96 18.55
N GLY A 441 -7.11 24.72 17.46
CA GLY A 441 -7.25 26.16 17.46
C GLY A 441 -7.33 26.77 16.08
N ASP A 442 -7.44 28.09 15.99
CA ASP A 442 -7.47 28.82 14.74
C ASP A 442 -6.11 28.71 14.02
N VAL A 443 -6.15 28.31 12.76
CA VAL A 443 -4.97 28.22 11.89
C VAL A 443 -4.25 29.57 11.77
N ALA A 444 -4.98 30.69 11.70
CA ALA A 444 -4.42 32.02 11.59
C ALA A 444 -3.63 32.44 12.86
N GLU A 445 -3.94 31.86 14.00
CA GLU A 445 -3.26 32.14 15.27
C GLU A 445 -1.97 31.31 15.46
N ASN A 446 -1.73 30.33 14.58
CA ASN A 446 -0.53 29.48 14.64
C ASN A 446 0.75 30.31 14.54
N PRO A 447 1.72 30.14 15.49
CA PRO A 447 2.96 30.93 15.51
C PRO A 447 3.78 30.81 14.22
N ARG A 448 3.84 29.60 13.60
CA ARG A 448 4.57 29.40 12.35
C ARG A 448 3.88 30.05 11.16
N VAL A 449 2.56 30.03 11.10
CA VAL A 449 1.77 30.73 10.06
C VAL A 449 2.06 32.24 10.14
N LYS A 450 2.01 32.84 11.34
CA LYS A 450 2.37 34.25 11.56
C LYS A 450 3.82 34.54 11.17
N GLN A 451 4.76 33.65 11.48
CA GLN A 451 6.17 33.80 11.09
C GLN A 451 6.32 33.73 9.56
N ILE A 452 5.66 32.82 8.87
CA ILE A 452 5.72 32.66 7.42
C ILE A 452 5.07 33.85 6.71
N ALA A 453 3.98 34.39 7.21
CA ALA A 453 3.33 35.59 6.66
C ALA A 453 4.26 36.82 6.63
N GLY A 454 5.26 36.89 7.51
CA GLY A 454 6.25 37.94 7.54
C GLY A 454 7.52 37.70 6.68
N LYS A 455 7.57 36.57 5.94
CA LYS A 455 8.73 36.19 5.13
C LYS A 455 8.65 36.76 3.71
N VAL A 456 9.82 36.99 3.13
CA VAL A 456 9.97 37.40 1.72
C VAL A 456 9.92 36.18 0.84
N ARG A 457 9.04 36.16 -0.13
CA ARG A 457 8.69 34.97 -0.95
C ARG A 457 9.54 34.84 -2.24
N THR A 458 10.60 35.67 -2.37
CA THR A 458 11.64 35.56 -3.39
C THR A 458 13.01 35.57 -2.76
N ALA A 459 14.00 34.93 -3.37
CA ALA A 459 15.36 34.85 -2.83
C ALA A 459 16.17 36.12 -3.02
N VAL A 460 15.78 36.98 -3.96
CA VAL A 460 16.50 38.22 -4.32
C VAL A 460 15.50 39.38 -4.39
N VAL A 461 15.84 40.50 -3.77
CA VAL A 461 15.10 41.77 -3.85
C VAL A 461 16.07 42.89 -4.25
N ASP A 462 15.76 43.66 -5.28
CA ASP A 462 16.59 44.73 -5.81
C ASP A 462 18.04 44.33 -6.11
N GLY A 463 18.26 43.07 -6.51
CA GLY A 463 19.58 42.51 -6.82
C GLY A 463 20.35 41.97 -5.60
N GLU A 464 19.82 42.12 -4.39
CA GLU A 464 20.44 41.65 -3.17
C GLU A 464 19.79 40.38 -2.61
N PRO A 465 20.56 39.39 -2.14
CA PRO A 465 20.02 38.17 -1.55
C PRO A 465 19.28 38.44 -0.22
N VAL A 466 18.11 37.84 -0.07
CA VAL A 466 17.30 37.93 1.15
C VAL A 466 17.99 37.15 2.28
N PRO A 467 18.12 37.71 3.49
CA PRO A 467 18.68 36.98 4.63
C PRO A 467 17.90 35.72 4.98
N LYS A 468 18.59 34.61 5.24
CA LYS A 468 18.02 33.28 5.48
C LYS A 468 16.85 33.26 6.46
N LEU A 469 16.89 34.03 7.56
CA LEU A 469 15.84 34.10 8.58
C LEU A 469 14.55 34.77 8.08
N LYS A 470 14.63 35.62 7.03
CA LYS A 470 13.49 36.31 6.43
C LYS A 470 13.00 35.64 5.15
N LEU A 471 13.69 34.59 4.69
CA LEU A 471 13.43 33.94 3.43
C LEU A 471 12.36 32.86 3.58
N TYR A 472 11.34 32.93 2.71
CA TYR A 472 10.41 31.83 2.50
C TYR A 472 11.12 30.72 1.72
N ASN A 473 11.03 29.48 2.18
CA ASN A 473 11.81 28.37 1.65
C ASN A 473 10.95 27.13 1.36
N ILE A 474 11.56 26.07 0.80
CA ILE A 474 10.88 24.82 0.44
C ILE A 474 10.15 24.20 1.66
N ARG A 475 10.76 24.23 2.85
CA ARG A 475 10.12 23.72 4.07
C ARG A 475 8.84 24.47 4.42
N ASP A 476 8.82 25.79 4.23
CA ASP A 476 7.62 26.60 4.45
C ASP A 476 6.55 26.34 3.40
N ALA A 477 6.97 26.10 2.15
CA ALA A 477 6.09 25.77 1.03
C ALA A 477 5.31 24.46 1.26
N ILE A 478 6.03 23.41 1.65
CA ILE A 478 5.42 22.10 1.97
C ILE A 478 4.52 22.22 3.21
N PHE A 479 4.97 22.94 4.24
CA PHE A 479 4.16 23.19 5.44
C PHE A 479 2.83 23.88 5.13
N GLU A 480 2.83 24.94 4.31
CA GLU A 480 1.60 25.65 3.92
C GLU A 480 0.63 24.73 3.18
N ALA A 481 1.12 23.88 2.25
CA ALA A 481 0.30 22.94 1.50
C ALA A 481 -0.33 21.87 2.41
N LEU A 482 0.48 21.29 3.31
CA LEU A 482 0.00 20.30 4.28
C LEU A 482 -1.06 20.92 5.22
N LEU A 483 -0.77 22.08 5.81
CA LEU A 483 -1.70 22.75 6.72
C LEU A 483 -3.02 23.10 6.05
N HIS A 484 -2.97 23.57 4.80
CA HIS A 484 -4.16 23.88 4.01
C HIS A 484 -5.05 22.63 3.87
N ARG A 485 -4.47 21.47 3.50
CA ARG A 485 -5.25 20.24 3.35
C ARG A 485 -5.76 19.70 4.68
N PHE A 486 -4.96 19.75 5.75
CA PHE A 486 -5.43 19.41 7.10
C PHE A 486 -6.62 20.24 7.57
N ALA A 487 -6.68 21.50 7.17
CA ALA A 487 -7.79 22.39 7.53
C ALA A 487 -9.08 22.13 6.73
N ILE A 488 -9.03 21.32 5.67
CA ILE A 488 -10.18 21.04 4.78
C ILE A 488 -10.64 19.58 4.93
N ASP A 489 -9.71 18.62 4.86
CA ASP A 489 -10.03 17.19 4.84
C ASP A 489 -9.92 16.58 6.25
N PRO A 490 -11.07 16.22 6.88
CA PRO A 490 -11.06 15.65 8.23
C PRO A 490 -10.41 14.26 8.29
N THR A 491 -10.30 13.56 7.16
CA THR A 491 -9.71 12.22 7.11
C THR A 491 -8.19 12.25 7.00
N MET A 492 -7.60 13.41 6.68
CA MET A 492 -6.16 13.48 6.48
C MET A 492 -5.38 13.22 7.77
N VAL A 493 -4.42 12.30 7.67
CA VAL A 493 -3.45 11.97 8.72
C VAL A 493 -2.02 12.08 8.19
N ALA A 494 -1.06 12.36 9.08
CA ALA A 494 0.35 12.26 8.75
C ALA A 494 1.09 11.52 9.87
N PHE A 495 1.97 10.60 9.47
CA PHE A 495 2.78 9.84 10.40
C PHE A 495 4.07 9.33 9.76
N GLY A 496 5.01 8.97 10.61
CA GLY A 496 6.34 8.51 10.30
C GLY A 496 7.22 8.66 11.54
N GLU A 497 8.51 8.47 11.39
CA GLU A 497 9.46 8.61 12.48
C GLU A 497 9.58 10.07 12.93
N GLU A 498 9.38 10.32 14.22
CA GLU A 498 9.54 11.65 14.86
C GLU A 498 8.74 12.80 14.19
N ASN A 499 7.61 12.48 13.53
CA ASN A 499 6.86 13.49 12.76
C ASN A 499 6.19 14.53 13.63
N ARG A 500 5.75 14.17 14.85
CA ARG A 500 5.01 15.07 15.71
C ARG A 500 5.90 16.05 16.46
N ASP A 501 6.61 15.60 17.46
CA ASP A 501 7.28 16.51 18.43
C ASP A 501 8.56 17.13 17.85
N TRP A 502 9.30 16.39 17.07
CA TRP A 502 10.48 16.91 16.36
C TRP A 502 10.11 17.65 15.06
N GLY A 503 9.01 17.23 14.42
CA GLY A 503 8.49 17.85 13.20
C GLY A 503 8.96 17.13 11.93
N GLY A 504 9.27 15.85 12.00
CA GLY A 504 9.86 15.05 10.94
C GLY A 504 11.36 15.24 10.80
N ALA A 505 12.00 14.44 9.98
CA ALA A 505 13.45 14.41 9.79
C ALA A 505 14.08 15.80 9.51
N PHE A 506 13.39 16.64 8.76
CA PHE A 506 13.86 17.94 8.32
C PHE A 506 12.98 19.11 8.77
N GLY A 507 12.12 18.90 9.75
CA GLY A 507 11.34 19.93 10.42
C GLY A 507 10.21 20.54 9.58
N VAL A 508 9.70 19.79 8.60
CA VAL A 508 8.56 20.21 7.76
C VAL A 508 7.29 20.35 8.60
N TYR A 509 7.03 19.40 9.50
CA TYR A 509 5.82 19.39 10.35
C TYR A 509 5.90 20.31 11.58
N ARG A 510 7.04 20.96 11.85
CA ARG A 510 7.15 21.91 13.00
C ARG A 510 6.06 22.96 12.91
N GLY A 511 5.35 23.16 14.02
CA GLY A 511 4.24 24.11 14.10
C GLY A 511 2.88 23.49 13.82
N LEU A 512 2.77 22.27 13.29
CA LEU A 512 1.48 21.60 13.13
C LEU A 512 0.91 21.08 14.45
N THR A 513 1.75 20.80 15.45
CA THR A 513 1.33 20.32 16.77
C THR A 513 0.47 21.30 17.55
N GLU A 514 0.52 22.60 17.24
CA GLU A 514 -0.28 23.65 17.83
C GLU A 514 -1.73 23.65 17.30
N VAL A 515 -1.96 23.06 16.13
CA VAL A 515 -3.29 23.05 15.49
C VAL A 515 -3.82 21.64 15.27
N LEU A 516 -2.99 20.59 15.26
CA LEU A 516 -3.42 19.23 15.00
C LEU A 516 -3.46 18.38 16.28
N PRO A 517 -4.57 17.69 16.57
CA PRO A 517 -4.62 16.70 17.63
C PRO A 517 -3.71 15.51 17.35
N TYR A 518 -3.43 14.70 18.37
CA TYR A 518 -2.50 13.57 18.27
C TYR A 518 -2.86 12.57 17.17
N HIS A 519 -4.13 12.27 17.00
CA HIS A 519 -4.59 11.27 16.05
C HIS A 519 -4.48 11.70 14.57
N ARG A 520 -4.22 12.99 14.30
CA ARG A 520 -4.03 13.48 12.93
C ARG A 520 -2.57 13.67 12.55
N LEU A 521 -1.69 13.85 13.55
CA LEU A 521 -0.24 13.91 13.36
C LEU A 521 0.43 13.17 14.52
N PHE A 522 1.09 12.05 14.25
CA PHE A 522 1.68 11.22 15.30
C PHE A 522 2.99 10.55 14.84
N ASN A 523 3.76 10.06 15.82
CA ASN A 523 4.96 9.29 15.56
C ASN A 523 4.62 7.81 15.35
N SER A 524 5.26 7.17 14.38
CA SER A 524 5.27 5.72 14.21
C SER A 524 6.44 5.08 14.97
N PRO A 525 6.46 3.76 15.17
CA PRO A 525 7.69 3.04 15.44
C PRO A 525 8.67 3.23 14.29
N ILE A 526 9.96 2.96 14.51
CA ILE A 526 10.95 2.82 13.43
C ILE A 526 10.67 1.47 12.75
N SER A 527 9.81 1.50 11.74
CA SER A 527 9.23 0.33 11.07
C SER A 527 8.70 0.76 9.70
N GLU A 528 9.57 0.84 8.73
CA GLU A 528 9.26 1.46 7.43
C GLU A 528 8.19 0.69 6.66
N ALA A 529 8.16 -0.65 6.77
CA ALA A 529 7.10 -1.45 6.16
C ALA A 529 5.73 -1.14 6.80
N ALA A 530 5.65 -1.03 8.13
CA ALA A 530 4.39 -0.65 8.79
C ALA A 530 4.00 0.81 8.51
N ILE A 531 4.94 1.73 8.33
CA ILE A 531 4.64 3.13 7.96
C ILE A 531 3.93 3.17 6.60
N VAL A 532 4.53 2.56 5.58
CA VAL A 532 3.94 2.57 4.23
C VAL A 532 2.70 1.68 4.17
N GLY A 533 2.75 0.47 4.74
CA GLY A 533 1.62 -0.46 4.77
C GLY A 533 0.38 0.11 5.46
N ALA A 534 0.56 0.77 6.61
CA ALA A 534 -0.56 1.43 7.29
C ALA A 534 -1.13 2.61 6.50
N ALA A 535 -0.30 3.37 5.76
CA ALA A 535 -0.80 4.41 4.87
C ALA A 535 -1.65 3.83 3.73
N VAL A 536 -1.23 2.70 3.14
CA VAL A 536 -1.98 1.96 2.13
C VAL A 536 -3.32 1.49 2.69
N GLY A 537 -3.33 0.79 3.84
CA GLY A 537 -4.56 0.31 4.46
C GLY A 537 -5.52 1.43 4.86
N TYR A 538 -4.99 2.55 5.34
CA TYR A 538 -5.77 3.76 5.66
C TYR A 538 -6.45 4.35 4.42
N ALA A 539 -5.72 4.42 3.31
CA ALA A 539 -6.23 4.93 2.05
C ALA A 539 -7.29 4.02 1.42
N MET A 540 -7.13 2.69 1.52
CA MET A 540 -8.14 1.72 1.05
C MET A 540 -9.51 1.91 1.71
N GLU A 541 -9.56 2.44 2.93
CA GLU A 541 -10.78 2.74 3.67
C GLU A 541 -11.41 4.09 3.28
N GLY A 542 -10.81 4.84 2.37
CA GLY A 542 -11.28 6.14 1.93
C GLY A 542 -10.74 7.30 2.76
N GLY A 543 -9.56 7.18 3.34
CA GLY A 543 -8.84 8.24 4.03
C GLY A 543 -7.64 8.75 3.25
N ARG A 544 -7.16 9.96 3.56
CA ARG A 544 -5.95 10.54 2.99
C ARG A 544 -4.78 10.38 3.96
N ALA A 545 -3.69 9.77 3.48
CA ALA A 545 -2.50 9.55 4.29
C ALA A 545 -1.27 10.25 3.72
N VAL A 546 -0.49 10.87 4.61
CA VAL A 546 0.86 11.34 4.34
C VAL A 546 1.82 10.54 5.20
N ALA A 547 2.62 9.68 4.58
CA ALA A 547 3.66 8.93 5.23
C ALA A 547 5.04 9.54 4.96
N GLU A 548 5.96 9.49 5.93
CA GLU A 548 7.32 9.97 5.75
C GLU A 548 8.32 8.83 5.98
N LEU A 549 9.16 8.56 4.99
CA LEU A 549 10.41 7.81 5.15
C LEU A 549 11.55 8.81 5.25
N MET A 550 12.38 8.64 6.28
CA MET A 550 13.39 9.61 6.63
C MET A 550 14.44 9.80 5.51
N TYR A 551 14.85 8.72 4.83
CA TYR A 551 15.85 8.75 3.75
C TYR A 551 15.49 7.75 2.65
N ALA A 552 15.89 8.07 1.41
CA ALA A 552 15.73 7.16 0.27
C ALA A 552 16.45 5.82 0.46
N ASP A 553 17.56 5.82 1.20
CA ASP A 553 18.28 4.61 1.58
C ASP A 553 17.43 3.57 2.31
N PHE A 554 16.34 3.99 2.97
CA PHE A 554 15.44 3.13 3.74
C PHE A 554 14.26 2.56 2.93
N ILE A 555 14.11 2.96 1.66
CA ILE A 555 13.10 2.40 0.75
C ILE A 555 13.13 0.87 0.72
N GLY A 556 14.33 0.28 0.80
CA GLY A 556 14.50 -1.17 0.81
C GLY A 556 13.85 -1.88 2.00
N ARG A 557 13.61 -1.19 3.13
CA ARG A 557 12.90 -1.73 4.30
C ARG A 557 11.39 -1.83 4.04
N ALA A 558 10.83 -0.90 3.27
CA ALA A 558 9.43 -0.87 2.86
C ALA A 558 9.25 -1.31 1.41
N GLY A 559 10.18 -2.10 0.87
CA GLY A 559 10.21 -2.44 -0.56
C GLY A 559 8.91 -3.07 -1.06
N ASP A 560 8.37 -4.07 -0.36
CA ASP A 560 7.10 -4.68 -0.74
C ASP A 560 5.95 -3.68 -0.67
N GLU A 561 5.86 -2.93 0.42
CA GLU A 561 4.77 -1.98 0.65
C GLU A 561 4.74 -0.87 -0.41
N ILE A 562 5.89 -0.46 -0.93
CA ILE A 562 5.99 0.52 -2.02
C ILE A 562 5.72 -0.16 -3.38
N PHE A 563 6.43 -1.28 -3.68
CA PHE A 563 6.47 -1.88 -5.02
C PHE A 563 5.26 -2.73 -5.35
N ASN A 564 4.57 -3.30 -4.35
CA ASN A 564 3.44 -4.19 -4.53
C ASN A 564 2.15 -3.65 -3.89
N GLN A 565 2.22 -3.05 -2.70
CA GLN A 565 1.02 -2.64 -1.99
C GLN A 565 0.57 -1.24 -2.43
N LEU A 566 1.42 -0.22 -2.33
CA LEU A 566 1.09 1.15 -2.71
C LEU A 566 0.83 1.28 -4.21
N SER A 567 1.67 0.65 -5.04
CA SER A 567 1.64 0.83 -6.49
C SER A 567 0.52 0.08 -7.21
N LYS A 568 0.05 -1.07 -6.71
CA LYS A 568 -0.75 -2.01 -7.52
C LYS A 568 -2.22 -2.07 -7.18
N TRP A 569 -2.64 -1.82 -5.94
CA TRP A 569 -4.03 -2.08 -5.52
C TRP A 569 -5.06 -1.29 -6.32
N GLN A 570 -4.77 -0.04 -6.67
CA GLN A 570 -5.68 0.75 -7.50
C GLN A 570 -5.91 0.09 -8.87
N ALA A 571 -4.84 -0.29 -9.57
CA ALA A 571 -4.94 -0.93 -10.87
C ALA A 571 -5.59 -2.33 -10.78
N MET A 572 -5.18 -3.16 -9.81
CA MET A 572 -5.74 -4.50 -9.61
C MET A 572 -7.20 -4.49 -9.18
N SER A 573 -7.68 -3.40 -8.59
CA SER A 573 -9.08 -3.20 -8.24
C SER A 573 -9.94 -2.72 -9.40
N ALA A 574 -9.38 -2.51 -10.58
CA ALA A 574 -10.05 -1.85 -11.69
C ALA A 574 -10.63 -0.47 -11.32
N GLY A 575 -9.98 0.26 -10.41
CA GLY A 575 -10.41 1.56 -9.93
C GLY A 575 -11.49 1.55 -8.84
N VAL A 576 -11.87 0.38 -8.31
CA VAL A 576 -12.76 0.29 -7.13
C VAL A 576 -12.11 0.92 -5.90
N LEU A 577 -10.80 0.74 -5.73
CA LEU A 577 -10.00 1.40 -4.71
C LEU A 577 -9.27 2.60 -5.30
N SER A 578 -9.28 3.72 -4.60
CA SER A 578 -8.35 4.82 -4.81
C SER A 578 -7.20 4.74 -3.79
N MET A 579 -6.07 5.39 -4.09
CA MET A 579 -4.89 5.32 -3.24
C MET A 579 -4.32 6.72 -2.93
N PRO A 580 -5.07 7.57 -2.20
CA PRO A 580 -4.67 8.94 -1.87
C PRO A 580 -3.56 8.97 -0.81
N VAL A 581 -2.41 8.44 -1.14
CA VAL A 581 -1.21 8.41 -0.30
C VAL A 581 -0.14 9.31 -0.89
N VAL A 582 0.38 10.22 -0.08
CA VAL A 582 1.60 10.96 -0.38
C VAL A 582 2.73 10.39 0.48
N LEU A 583 3.67 9.70 -0.16
CA LEU A 583 4.87 9.18 0.49
C LEU A 583 6.00 10.18 0.33
N ARG A 584 6.34 10.91 1.39
CA ARG A 584 7.43 11.87 1.44
C ARG A 584 8.75 11.15 1.73
N ILE A 585 9.78 11.41 0.92
CA ILE A 585 11.10 10.78 1.07
C ILE A 585 12.19 11.82 0.86
N SER A 586 13.13 11.95 1.81
CA SER A 586 14.29 12.79 1.59
C SER A 586 15.37 12.06 0.79
N VAL A 587 16.03 12.82 -0.10
CA VAL A 587 16.91 12.27 -1.14
C VAL A 587 18.19 13.09 -1.26
N GLY A 588 19.28 12.45 -1.66
CA GLY A 588 20.48 13.08 -2.18
C GLY A 588 21.54 13.42 -1.14
N ASP A 589 22.51 14.22 -1.54
CA ASP A 589 23.75 14.49 -0.84
C ASP A 589 23.58 15.16 0.53
N LYS A 590 24.51 14.94 1.41
CA LYS A 590 24.83 15.63 2.66
C LYS A 590 25.32 14.72 3.80
N TYR A 591 24.84 13.47 3.92
CA TYR A 591 25.08 12.64 5.10
C TYR A 591 25.91 11.37 4.84
N GLY A 592 26.43 11.17 3.63
CA GLY A 592 27.29 10.02 3.26
C GLY A 592 26.52 8.72 3.00
N ALA A 593 27.24 7.61 2.94
CA ALA A 593 26.87 6.33 2.31
C ALA A 593 25.56 5.77 2.85
N GLN A 594 24.76 5.71 3.35
CA GLN A 594 23.47 5.12 3.80
C GLN A 594 22.39 6.16 4.15
N HIS A 595 22.68 7.43 3.77
CA HIS A 595 21.76 8.53 4.05
C HIS A 595 21.71 9.55 2.91
N SER A 596 22.31 9.27 1.77
CA SER A 596 22.46 10.24 0.68
C SER A 596 22.26 9.63 -0.71
N GLN A 597 21.60 8.47 -0.81
CA GLN A 597 21.32 7.87 -2.11
C GLN A 597 20.21 8.63 -2.83
N ASP A 598 20.33 8.71 -4.14
CA ASP A 598 19.24 9.07 -5.02
C ASP A 598 18.77 7.81 -5.76
N TRP A 599 17.63 7.26 -5.35
CA TRP A 599 17.03 6.09 -5.95
C TRP A 599 15.74 6.43 -6.71
N THR A 600 15.67 7.61 -7.29
CA THR A 600 14.55 8.05 -8.12
C THR A 600 14.27 7.07 -9.26
N ALA A 601 15.33 6.54 -9.92
CA ALA A 601 15.20 5.56 -10.99
C ALA A 601 14.55 4.24 -10.54
N LEU A 602 14.78 3.79 -9.31
CA LEU A 602 14.12 2.60 -8.79
C LEU A 602 12.60 2.81 -8.70
N LEU A 603 12.18 3.97 -8.21
CA LEU A 603 10.77 4.34 -8.10
C LEU A 603 10.15 4.60 -9.48
N HIS A 604 10.87 5.23 -10.40
CA HIS A 604 10.48 5.45 -11.80
C HIS A 604 10.19 4.13 -12.54
N HIS A 605 10.89 3.06 -12.19
CA HIS A 605 10.69 1.74 -12.81
C HIS A 605 9.41 1.04 -12.36
N ILE A 606 8.78 1.45 -11.25
CA ILE A 606 7.61 0.77 -10.67
C ILE A 606 6.31 1.34 -11.26
N PRO A 607 5.56 0.56 -12.07
CA PRO A 607 4.25 1.00 -12.57
C PRO A 607 3.26 1.24 -11.42
N GLY A 608 2.40 2.27 -11.57
CA GLY A 608 1.36 2.62 -10.60
C GLY A 608 1.76 3.67 -9.59
N LEU A 609 3.00 4.17 -9.60
CA LEU A 609 3.44 5.30 -8.78
C LEU A 609 3.56 6.57 -9.62
N LYS A 610 3.11 7.71 -9.11
CA LYS A 610 3.55 9.03 -9.53
C LYS A 610 4.78 9.40 -8.71
N VAL A 611 5.84 9.91 -9.36
CA VAL A 611 7.11 10.23 -8.69
C VAL A 611 7.50 11.65 -9.06
N VAL A 612 7.51 12.55 -8.07
CA VAL A 612 7.77 13.98 -8.27
C VAL A 612 8.97 14.43 -7.42
N TYR A 613 9.75 15.39 -7.95
CA TYR A 613 10.98 15.88 -7.31
C TYR A 613 11.11 17.38 -7.46
N PRO A 614 10.24 18.20 -6.83
CA PRO A 614 10.33 19.64 -6.89
C PRO A 614 11.57 20.16 -6.13
N VAL A 615 12.21 21.18 -6.67
CA VAL A 615 13.45 21.74 -6.11
C VAL A 615 13.41 23.27 -5.94
N THR A 616 12.25 23.87 -6.11
CA THR A 616 11.98 25.28 -5.79
C THR A 616 10.80 25.40 -4.83
N PRO A 617 10.68 26.47 -4.04
CA PRO A 617 9.53 26.67 -3.16
C PRO A 617 8.21 26.77 -3.91
N TYR A 618 8.20 27.42 -5.09
CA TYR A 618 7.02 27.51 -5.95
C TYR A 618 6.56 26.11 -6.37
N ASP A 619 7.47 25.32 -6.95
CA ASP A 619 7.14 23.97 -7.40
C ASP A 619 6.72 23.07 -6.22
N ALA A 620 7.42 23.13 -5.11
CA ALA A 620 7.13 22.33 -3.92
C ALA A 620 5.72 22.58 -3.35
N LYS A 621 5.27 23.85 -3.26
CA LYS A 621 3.92 24.17 -2.79
C LYS A 621 2.84 23.73 -3.78
N GLY A 622 2.99 24.07 -5.06
CA GLY A 622 2.00 23.77 -6.09
C GLY A 622 1.86 22.26 -6.32
N MET A 623 2.97 21.53 -6.42
CA MET A 623 2.95 20.08 -6.63
C MET A 623 2.49 19.31 -5.39
N MET A 624 2.80 19.78 -4.16
CA MET A 624 2.26 19.18 -2.93
C MET A 624 0.73 19.36 -2.86
N ASN A 625 0.22 20.53 -3.23
CA ASN A 625 -1.22 20.75 -3.32
C ASN A 625 -1.89 19.79 -4.32
N SER A 626 -1.29 19.61 -5.50
CA SER A 626 -1.78 18.66 -6.51
C SER A 626 -1.73 17.20 -6.04
N ALA A 627 -0.65 16.82 -5.36
CA ALA A 627 -0.53 15.48 -4.78
C ALA A 627 -1.59 15.24 -3.69
N LEU A 628 -1.85 16.25 -2.85
CA LEU A 628 -2.78 16.15 -1.72
C LEU A 628 -4.26 16.21 -2.13
N ILE A 629 -4.64 16.82 -3.25
CA ILE A 629 -6.02 16.79 -3.75
C ILE A 629 -6.28 15.55 -4.60
N GLY A 630 -5.24 14.94 -5.15
CA GLY A 630 -5.30 13.76 -5.98
C GLY A 630 -5.73 12.51 -5.22
N THR A 631 -6.12 11.48 -5.97
CA THR A 631 -6.52 10.17 -5.47
C THR A 631 -5.56 9.04 -5.87
N ASP A 632 -4.46 9.39 -6.52
CA ASP A 632 -3.40 8.46 -6.93
C ASP A 632 -2.23 8.47 -5.94
N PRO A 633 -1.44 7.38 -5.85
CA PRO A 633 -0.27 7.36 -4.99
C PRO A 633 0.86 8.22 -5.56
N VAL A 634 1.38 9.12 -4.74
CA VAL A 634 2.47 10.02 -5.11
C VAL A 634 3.66 9.82 -4.19
N VAL A 635 4.82 9.48 -4.75
CA VAL A 635 6.10 9.57 -4.07
C VAL A 635 6.66 10.98 -4.28
N PHE A 636 6.77 11.72 -3.18
CA PHE A 636 7.20 13.11 -3.17
C PHE A 636 8.64 13.20 -2.65
N LEU A 637 9.58 13.36 -3.56
CA LEU A 637 11.01 13.40 -3.26
C LEU A 637 11.42 14.79 -2.82
N GLU A 638 12.23 14.88 -1.78
CA GLU A 638 12.67 16.14 -1.14
C GLU A 638 14.20 16.17 -0.99
N SER A 639 14.87 17.11 -1.65
CA SER A 639 16.31 17.22 -1.53
C SER A 639 16.77 17.68 -0.15
N GLN A 640 17.61 16.88 0.50
CA GLN A 640 18.16 17.17 1.83
C GLN A 640 18.88 18.51 1.92
N LYS A 641 19.54 18.95 0.85
CA LYS A 641 20.29 20.20 0.82
C LYS A 641 19.45 21.45 0.52
N LEU A 642 18.22 21.26 -0.02
CA LEU A 642 17.44 22.38 -0.56
C LEU A 642 16.30 22.87 0.35
N TYR A 643 16.05 22.25 1.50
CA TYR A 643 14.95 22.65 2.39
C TYR A 643 14.96 24.14 2.78
N ASP A 644 16.15 24.77 2.85
CA ASP A 644 16.31 26.18 3.19
C ASP A 644 16.43 27.11 1.97
N MET A 645 16.30 26.57 0.73
CA MET A 645 16.35 27.37 -0.51
C MET A 645 15.12 28.22 -0.69
N GLY A 646 15.32 29.46 -1.13
CA GLY A 646 14.26 30.39 -1.53
C GLY A 646 13.99 30.36 -3.02
N GLU A 647 12.92 31.05 -3.45
CA GLU A 647 12.49 31.08 -4.84
C GLU A 647 13.41 31.98 -5.69
N LEU A 648 13.98 31.41 -6.75
CA LEU A 648 14.89 32.11 -7.68
C LEU A 648 14.33 32.29 -9.09
N PHE A 649 13.35 31.49 -9.48
CA PHE A 649 12.94 31.34 -10.87
C PHE A 649 11.57 31.95 -11.16
N GLU A 650 10.65 31.95 -10.18
CA GLU A 650 9.30 32.42 -10.38
C GLU A 650 9.23 33.97 -10.26
N PRO A 651 8.82 34.67 -11.33
CA PRO A 651 8.64 36.14 -11.28
C PRO A 651 7.61 36.54 -10.21
N GLY A 652 8.01 37.37 -9.27
CA GLY A 652 7.17 37.79 -8.14
C GLY A 652 7.21 36.86 -6.94
N GLY A 653 7.91 35.74 -7.03
CA GLY A 653 8.07 34.77 -5.93
C GLY A 653 6.87 33.86 -5.73
N VAL A 654 6.83 33.15 -4.61
CA VAL A 654 5.78 32.18 -4.30
C VAL A 654 4.47 32.87 -3.89
N PRO A 655 3.32 32.59 -4.54
CA PRO A 655 2.03 33.18 -4.16
C PRO A 655 1.62 32.79 -2.72
N GLU A 656 0.94 33.72 -2.01
CA GLU A 656 0.39 33.43 -0.67
C GLU A 656 -0.79 32.45 -0.73
N GLY A 657 -1.68 32.59 -1.73
CA GLY A 657 -2.86 31.77 -1.90
C GLY A 657 -2.57 30.33 -2.28
N TYR A 658 -3.64 29.54 -2.36
CA TYR A 658 -3.62 28.20 -2.87
C TYR A 658 -3.46 28.22 -4.40
N TYR A 659 -2.63 27.33 -4.91
CA TYR A 659 -2.49 27.02 -6.33
C TYR A 659 -1.97 25.60 -6.50
N GLU A 660 -2.12 25.08 -7.69
CA GLU A 660 -1.68 23.75 -8.08
C GLU A 660 -0.77 23.82 -9.29
N ILE A 661 0.09 22.80 -9.42
CA ILE A 661 0.94 22.59 -10.60
C ILE A 661 0.65 21.17 -11.09
N GLU A 662 0.41 21.01 -12.39
CA GLU A 662 0.25 19.70 -13.00
C GLU A 662 1.52 18.86 -12.82
N LEU A 663 1.35 17.63 -12.29
CA LEU A 663 2.51 16.81 -11.91
C LEU A 663 3.35 16.35 -13.10
N SER A 664 2.79 16.33 -14.31
CA SER A 664 3.51 15.94 -15.53
C SER A 664 4.29 17.06 -16.22
N GLU A 665 4.04 18.32 -15.84
CA GLU A 665 4.48 19.52 -16.58
C GLU A 665 5.93 19.91 -16.27
N PRO A 666 6.88 19.81 -17.25
CA PRO A 666 8.22 20.39 -17.11
C PRO A 666 8.20 21.92 -17.02
N SER A 667 9.22 22.50 -16.42
CA SER A 667 9.35 23.94 -16.23
C SER A 667 10.57 24.51 -16.93
N LEU A 668 10.35 25.51 -17.77
CA LEU A 668 11.44 26.31 -18.34
C LEU A 668 12.02 27.24 -17.27
N LYS A 669 13.23 26.94 -16.78
CA LYS A 669 13.93 27.73 -15.74
C LYS A 669 14.89 28.78 -16.31
N ARG A 670 15.38 28.60 -17.53
CA ARG A 670 16.23 29.54 -18.24
C ARG A 670 16.01 29.44 -19.75
N PRO A 671 15.68 30.53 -20.47
CA PRO A 671 15.59 30.50 -21.92
C PRO A 671 16.99 30.40 -22.57
N GLY A 672 17.07 29.79 -23.76
CA GLY A 672 18.31 29.65 -24.54
C GLY A 672 18.04 29.19 -25.96
N SER A 673 19.08 29.20 -26.83
CA SER A 673 18.92 28.93 -28.25
C SER A 673 19.96 27.95 -28.86
N ASP A 674 21.10 27.71 -28.18
CA ASP A 674 22.21 26.97 -28.78
C ASP A 674 22.24 25.51 -28.37
N LEU A 675 21.73 25.16 -27.17
CA LEU A 675 21.56 23.79 -26.65
C LEU A 675 20.54 23.74 -25.53
N THR A 676 20.01 22.56 -25.28
CA THR A 676 19.07 22.29 -24.20
C THR A 676 19.76 21.52 -23.08
N ILE A 677 19.55 21.94 -21.83
CA ILE A 677 19.92 21.17 -20.64
C ILE A 677 18.61 20.76 -19.92
N VAL A 678 18.38 19.48 -19.82
CA VAL A 678 17.23 18.92 -19.07
C VAL A 678 17.69 18.43 -17.71
N THR A 679 16.96 18.76 -16.66
CA THR A 679 17.33 18.42 -15.28
C THR A 679 16.21 17.68 -14.53
N LEU A 680 16.58 16.94 -13.51
CA LEU A 680 15.69 16.40 -12.49
C LEU A 680 16.35 16.55 -11.13
N GLY A 681 15.58 17.05 -10.15
CA GLY A 681 16.06 17.22 -8.80
C GLY A 681 17.10 18.33 -8.66
N PRO A 682 18.00 18.28 -7.65
CA PRO A 682 18.95 19.35 -7.33
C PRO A 682 19.94 19.71 -8.43
N ALA A 683 20.10 18.83 -9.43
CA ALA A 683 20.93 19.06 -10.61
C ALA A 683 20.52 20.33 -11.39
N LEU A 684 19.31 20.87 -11.19
CA LEU A 684 18.88 22.15 -11.73
C LEU A 684 19.91 23.27 -11.41
N TYR A 685 20.33 23.35 -10.16
CA TYR A 685 21.27 24.40 -9.74
C TYR A 685 22.68 24.26 -10.34
N THR A 686 23.10 23.02 -10.57
CA THR A 686 24.34 22.70 -11.29
C THR A 686 24.24 23.09 -12.76
N ALA A 687 23.10 22.79 -13.40
CA ALA A 687 22.83 23.13 -14.78
C ALA A 687 22.75 24.65 -15.03
N ILE A 688 22.10 25.41 -14.13
CA ILE A 688 22.05 26.89 -14.21
C ILE A 688 23.46 27.47 -14.18
N LYS A 689 24.33 27.06 -13.25
CA LYS A 689 25.71 27.49 -13.18
C LYS A 689 26.51 27.16 -14.45
N ALA A 690 26.33 25.94 -14.97
CA ALA A 690 26.98 25.56 -16.22
C ALA A 690 26.48 26.41 -17.39
N ALA A 691 25.19 26.71 -17.48
CA ALA A 691 24.63 27.59 -18.50
C ALA A 691 25.13 29.04 -18.41
N GLU A 692 25.31 29.55 -17.19
CA GLU A 692 25.91 30.88 -16.95
C GLU A 692 27.37 30.89 -17.40
N GLU A 693 28.17 29.88 -17.08
CA GLU A 693 29.57 29.77 -17.48
C GLU A 693 29.71 29.61 -19.02
N LEU A 694 28.84 28.84 -19.67
CA LEU A 694 28.75 28.74 -21.12
C LEU A 694 28.52 30.09 -21.77
N SER A 695 27.62 30.88 -21.24
CA SER A 695 27.29 32.19 -21.77
C SER A 695 28.44 33.17 -21.55
N ALA A 696 29.04 33.20 -20.35
CA ALA A 696 30.09 34.13 -19.99
C ALA A 696 31.42 33.82 -20.69
N SER A 697 31.81 32.54 -20.84
CA SER A 697 33.11 32.13 -21.35
C SER A 697 33.13 31.82 -22.83
N PHE A 698 31.96 31.36 -23.41
CA PHE A 698 31.93 30.88 -24.79
C PHE A 698 30.83 31.56 -25.64
N GLY A 699 30.01 32.43 -25.06
CA GLY A 699 28.96 33.16 -25.77
C GLY A 699 27.78 32.24 -26.21
N LEU A 700 27.67 31.04 -25.62
CA LEU A 700 26.62 30.09 -25.91
C LEU A 700 25.43 30.23 -24.97
N SER A 701 24.22 30.23 -25.50
CA SER A 701 22.98 30.36 -24.76
C SER A 701 22.30 29.00 -24.56
N ALA A 702 22.40 28.42 -23.36
CA ALA A 702 21.73 27.17 -23.03
C ALA A 702 20.31 27.40 -22.46
N GLU A 703 19.32 26.69 -23.01
CA GLU A 703 17.99 26.55 -22.42
C GLU A 703 18.04 25.53 -21.29
N VAL A 704 17.44 25.81 -20.13
CA VAL A 704 17.39 24.87 -18.99
C VAL A 704 15.96 24.56 -18.65
N ILE A 705 15.60 23.29 -18.74
CA ILE A 705 14.25 22.74 -18.43
C ILE A 705 14.38 21.79 -17.26
N ASP A 706 13.58 22.04 -16.20
CA ASP A 706 13.43 21.13 -15.08
C ASP A 706 12.22 20.23 -15.29
N LEU A 707 12.42 18.91 -15.25
CA LEU A 707 11.34 17.93 -15.40
C LEU A 707 10.32 18.00 -14.26
N ARG A 708 10.73 18.39 -13.06
CA ARG A 708 9.91 18.38 -11.83
C ARG A 708 9.41 16.97 -11.43
N SER A 709 9.25 16.07 -12.39
CA SER A 709 8.67 14.74 -12.21
C SER A 709 9.48 13.68 -12.96
N ALA A 710 9.58 12.51 -12.35
CA ALA A 710 10.07 11.31 -13.02
C ALA A 710 8.92 10.48 -13.62
N VAL A 711 7.71 10.55 -13.03
CA VAL A 711 6.49 9.89 -13.52
C VAL A 711 5.28 10.73 -13.09
N PRO A 712 4.42 11.14 -14.02
CA PRO A 712 4.57 11.14 -15.48
C PRO A 712 5.50 12.27 -15.97
N ILE A 713 5.90 12.23 -17.23
CA ILE A 713 6.66 13.27 -17.92
C ILE A 713 5.91 13.68 -19.19
N ASP A 714 5.62 14.97 -19.35
CA ASP A 714 5.19 15.52 -20.63
C ASP A 714 6.43 15.81 -21.49
N TYR A 715 6.57 15.08 -22.59
CA TYR A 715 7.69 15.21 -23.51
C TYR A 715 7.54 16.34 -24.53
N GLU A 716 6.35 16.93 -24.69
CA GLU A 716 6.10 17.93 -25.74
C GLU A 716 7.04 19.15 -25.60
N PRO A 717 7.17 19.78 -24.40
CA PRO A 717 8.10 20.90 -24.24
C PRO A 717 9.56 20.55 -24.49
N LEU A 718 9.95 19.32 -24.19
CA LEU A 718 11.33 18.85 -24.44
C LEU A 718 11.60 18.67 -25.92
N VAL A 719 10.67 18.04 -26.62
CA VAL A 719 10.73 17.85 -28.10
C VAL A 719 10.79 19.18 -28.83
N GLU A 720 9.97 20.15 -28.44
CA GLU A 720 10.00 21.50 -29.02
C GLU A 720 11.36 22.19 -28.79
N SER A 721 11.94 22.06 -27.59
CA SER A 721 13.26 22.59 -27.26
C SER A 721 14.35 21.94 -28.11
N VAL A 722 14.38 20.60 -28.17
CA VAL A 722 15.37 19.84 -28.95
C VAL A 722 15.30 20.18 -30.43
N ARG A 723 14.11 20.35 -31.00
CA ARG A 723 13.92 20.78 -32.42
C ARG A 723 14.55 22.16 -32.72
N ARG A 724 14.56 23.06 -31.72
CA ARG A 724 15.18 24.37 -31.89
C ARG A 724 16.69 24.35 -31.73
N THR A 725 17.20 23.53 -30.79
CA THR A 725 18.59 23.57 -30.33
C THR A 725 19.46 22.44 -30.89
N ALA A 726 18.86 21.34 -31.33
CA ALA A 726 19.48 20.16 -31.89
C ALA A 726 20.52 19.45 -30.98
N LYS A 727 20.76 19.93 -29.78
CA LYS A 727 21.77 19.44 -28.84
C LYS A 727 21.20 19.37 -27.43
N VAL A 728 21.35 18.25 -26.78
CA VAL A 728 20.78 18.06 -25.44
C VAL A 728 21.76 17.42 -24.45
N VAL A 729 21.81 17.97 -23.24
CA VAL A 729 22.48 17.41 -22.08
C VAL A 729 21.43 17.10 -21.01
N LEU A 730 21.49 15.93 -20.40
CA LEU A 730 20.58 15.47 -19.37
C LEU A 730 21.37 15.34 -18.06
N VAL A 731 20.89 16.02 -16.99
CA VAL A 731 21.64 16.12 -15.75
C VAL A 731 20.77 15.72 -14.56
N SER A 732 21.23 14.74 -13.75
CA SER A 732 20.61 14.38 -12.48
C SER A 732 21.66 14.02 -11.43
N GLU A 733 21.27 13.99 -10.14
CA GLU A 733 22.18 13.56 -9.06
C GLU A 733 22.13 12.04 -8.81
N GLU A 734 21.31 11.30 -9.55
CA GLU A 734 21.37 9.84 -9.58
C GLU A 734 22.72 9.33 -10.11
N VAL A 735 23.09 8.12 -9.72
CA VAL A 735 24.20 7.44 -10.42
C VAL A 735 23.88 7.36 -11.92
N GLU A 736 24.86 7.62 -12.78
CA GLU A 736 24.65 7.76 -14.22
C GLU A 736 24.02 6.50 -14.85
N ARG A 737 24.43 5.32 -14.36
CA ARG A 737 23.93 4.03 -14.84
C ARG A 737 22.50 3.75 -14.36
N GLY A 738 21.59 3.55 -15.32
CA GLY A 738 20.18 3.22 -15.02
C GLY A 738 19.37 4.39 -14.49
N SER A 739 19.87 5.63 -14.59
CA SER A 739 19.14 6.83 -14.16
C SER A 739 17.90 7.10 -15.00
N VAL A 740 16.97 7.89 -14.49
CA VAL A 740 15.81 8.43 -15.24
C VAL A 740 16.28 9.11 -16.51
N MET A 741 17.42 9.79 -16.47
CA MET A 741 17.98 10.49 -17.62
C MET A 741 18.35 9.56 -18.78
N GLN A 742 18.68 8.28 -18.53
CA GLN A 742 18.88 7.30 -19.62
C GLN A 742 17.56 6.97 -20.33
N THR A 743 16.46 6.87 -19.62
CA THR A 743 15.12 6.68 -20.21
C THR A 743 14.73 7.92 -21.02
N VAL A 744 14.94 9.12 -20.47
CA VAL A 744 14.64 10.38 -21.17
C VAL A 744 15.51 10.51 -22.44
N ALA A 745 16.81 10.15 -22.38
CA ALA A 745 17.70 10.16 -23.54
C ALA A 745 17.21 9.21 -24.65
N ALA A 746 16.80 7.99 -24.28
CA ALA A 746 16.27 7.02 -25.24
C ALA A 746 14.97 7.53 -25.90
N ASN A 747 14.05 8.07 -25.11
CA ASN A 747 12.79 8.62 -25.62
C ASN A 747 13.03 9.84 -26.54
N LEU A 748 13.85 10.79 -26.12
CA LEU A 748 14.20 11.95 -26.99
C LEU A 748 14.91 11.52 -28.27
N THR A 749 15.76 10.49 -28.22
CA THR A 749 16.38 9.95 -29.43
C THR A 749 15.34 9.38 -30.38
N GLN A 750 14.31 8.70 -29.88
CA GLN A 750 13.22 8.17 -30.72
C GLN A 750 12.30 9.29 -31.27
N LEU A 751 11.98 10.28 -30.44
CA LEU A 751 11.04 11.34 -30.79
C LEU A 751 11.65 12.45 -31.68
N CYS A 752 12.99 12.64 -31.60
CA CYS A 752 13.71 13.73 -32.26
C CYS A 752 14.92 13.27 -33.05
N PHE A 753 14.96 12.01 -33.54
CA PHE A 753 16.15 11.45 -34.21
C PHE A 753 16.67 12.33 -35.33
N ASP A 754 15.76 12.83 -36.16
CA ASP A 754 16.12 13.66 -37.34
C ASP A 754 16.45 15.14 -36.97
N ASP A 755 16.15 15.55 -35.74
CA ASP A 755 16.40 16.91 -35.24
C ASP A 755 17.69 17.00 -34.40
N LEU A 756 18.34 15.85 -34.08
CA LEU A 756 19.53 15.81 -33.24
C LEU A 756 20.84 15.87 -34.03
N ASP A 757 21.72 16.82 -33.73
CA ASP A 757 23.07 16.90 -34.28
C ASP A 757 24.04 15.85 -33.66
N ALA A 758 23.74 15.40 -32.43
CA ALA A 758 24.52 14.40 -31.68
C ALA A 758 23.62 13.61 -30.73
N PRO A 759 23.99 12.40 -30.31
CA PRO A 759 23.30 11.67 -29.27
C PRO A 759 23.17 12.51 -27.95
N PRO A 760 22.06 12.42 -27.23
CA PRO A 760 21.92 13.08 -25.95
C PRO A 760 23.08 12.73 -24.98
N ALA A 761 23.71 13.72 -24.40
CA ALA A 761 24.79 13.56 -23.42
C ALA A 761 24.21 13.46 -22.01
N ILE A 762 24.65 12.48 -21.20
CA ILE A 762 24.17 12.28 -19.83
C ILE A 762 25.27 12.62 -18.84
N VAL A 763 24.90 13.34 -17.78
CA VAL A 763 25.77 13.69 -16.66
C VAL A 763 25.05 13.33 -15.37
N GLY A 764 25.50 12.27 -14.71
CA GLY A 764 25.00 11.81 -13.42
C GLY A 764 26.10 11.76 -12.36
N ALA A 765 25.74 11.38 -11.14
CA ALA A 765 26.72 11.00 -10.13
C ALA A 765 27.56 9.80 -10.62
N ARG A 766 28.70 9.60 -10.01
CA ARG A 766 29.56 8.47 -10.34
C ARG A 766 28.85 7.15 -10.02
N ASN A 767 29.07 6.13 -10.85
CA ASN A 767 28.57 4.77 -10.62
C ASN A 767 29.35 4.13 -9.46
N TRP A 768 29.18 4.63 -8.28
CA TRP A 768 29.90 4.20 -7.09
C TRP A 768 29.05 4.44 -5.83
N ILE A 769 29.55 3.99 -4.69
CA ILE A 769 28.92 4.21 -3.38
C ILE A 769 29.11 5.68 -3.01
N THR A 770 28.04 6.34 -2.55
CA THR A 770 28.09 7.73 -2.06
C THR A 770 29.13 7.84 -0.94
N PRO A 771 30.12 8.73 -1.08
CA PRO A 771 31.18 8.89 -0.10
C PRO A 771 30.72 9.73 1.12
N ALA A 772 31.66 9.98 2.04
CA ALA A 772 31.47 10.99 3.08
C ALA A 772 31.25 12.38 2.46
N ALA A 773 30.48 13.25 3.15
CA ALA A 773 30.04 14.54 2.64
C ALA A 773 31.18 15.46 2.18
N GLU A 774 32.38 15.33 2.78
CA GLU A 774 33.57 16.08 2.38
C GLU A 774 34.05 15.77 0.95
N LEU A 775 33.58 14.66 0.37
CA LEU A 775 33.91 14.21 -0.99
C LEU A 775 32.75 14.39 -1.99
N ASP A 776 31.63 14.98 -1.60
CA ASP A 776 30.44 15.17 -2.42
C ASP A 776 30.77 15.83 -3.77
N SER A 777 31.64 16.85 -3.79
CA SER A 777 32.08 17.50 -5.03
C SER A 777 32.85 16.62 -6.00
N MET A 778 33.35 15.47 -5.53
CA MET A 778 34.05 14.48 -6.37
C MET A 778 33.11 13.37 -6.85
N PHE A 779 31.90 13.28 -6.29
CA PHE A 779 30.94 12.23 -6.56
C PHE A 779 29.73 12.73 -7.35
N PHE A 780 29.08 13.82 -6.91
CA PHE A 780 27.92 14.41 -7.55
C PHE A 780 28.29 15.32 -8.73
N PRO A 781 27.40 15.51 -9.73
CA PRO A 781 27.63 16.37 -10.89
C PRO A 781 28.08 17.78 -10.50
N GLN A 782 29.11 18.25 -11.21
CA GLN A 782 29.62 19.62 -11.08
C GLN A 782 29.37 20.39 -12.38
N PRO A 783 29.29 21.74 -12.37
CA PRO A 783 29.16 22.54 -13.58
C PRO A 783 30.23 22.20 -14.64
N SER A 784 31.50 22.02 -14.22
CA SER A 784 32.57 21.58 -15.11
C SER A 784 32.30 20.23 -15.79
N TRP A 785 31.60 19.26 -15.14
CA TRP A 785 31.28 17.98 -15.77
C TRP A 785 30.22 18.13 -16.86
N VAL A 786 29.31 19.09 -16.73
CA VAL A 786 28.35 19.46 -17.78
C VAL A 786 29.09 20.07 -18.98
N LEU A 787 30.04 20.99 -18.73
CA LEU A 787 30.90 21.58 -19.76
C LEU A 787 31.77 20.53 -20.47
N ASP A 788 32.36 19.58 -19.74
CA ASP A 788 33.11 18.46 -20.30
C ASP A 788 32.24 17.61 -21.25
N ALA A 789 31.00 17.31 -20.85
CA ALA A 789 30.06 16.55 -21.68
C ALA A 789 29.68 17.32 -22.95
N ILE A 790 29.44 18.63 -22.84
CA ILE A 790 29.18 19.48 -24.00
C ILE A 790 30.37 19.49 -24.93
N HIS A 791 31.59 19.73 -24.41
CA HIS A 791 32.83 19.83 -25.18
C HIS A 791 33.17 18.52 -25.92
N GLU A 792 33.08 17.38 -25.21
CA GLU A 792 33.55 16.11 -25.75
C GLU A 792 32.48 15.37 -26.61
N LEU A 793 31.18 15.62 -26.36
CA LEU A 793 30.10 14.83 -26.94
C LEU A 793 29.20 15.61 -27.92
N LEU A 794 29.04 16.94 -27.72
CA LEU A 794 28.04 17.72 -28.47
C LEU A 794 28.71 18.82 -29.36
N LEU A 795 29.50 19.68 -28.76
CA LEU A 795 30.05 20.89 -29.41
C LEU A 795 31.41 21.23 -28.82
N PRO A 796 32.52 21.18 -29.56
CA PRO A 796 33.84 21.60 -29.06
C PRO A 796 33.86 23.05 -28.60
N LEU A 797 34.22 23.26 -27.32
CA LEU A 797 34.38 24.60 -26.72
C LEU A 797 35.82 25.13 -26.99
N PRO A 798 36.00 26.35 -27.54
CA PRO A 798 37.30 26.88 -27.84
C PRO A 798 38.21 27.02 -26.62
N ALA A 799 39.45 26.48 -26.70
CA ALA A 799 40.45 26.50 -25.64
C ALA A 799 40.04 25.87 -24.29
N TYR A 800 38.92 25.20 -24.21
CA TYR A 800 38.47 24.49 -23.00
C TYR A 800 39.34 23.26 -22.74
N GLN A 801 39.64 23.01 -21.48
CA GLN A 801 40.36 21.81 -21.02
C GLN A 801 39.45 20.98 -20.10
N PRO A 802 38.99 19.78 -20.54
CA PRO A 802 38.13 18.94 -19.71
C PRO A 802 38.79 18.54 -18.39
N VAL A 803 38.00 18.59 -17.32
CA VAL A 803 38.39 18.12 -15.98
C VAL A 803 38.15 16.62 -15.86
N THR A 804 37.08 16.10 -16.52
CA THR A 804 36.77 14.69 -16.59
C THR A 804 36.90 14.17 -18.03
N LYS A 805 37.08 12.86 -18.22
CA LYS A 805 37.10 12.26 -19.54
C LYS A 805 35.76 11.60 -19.83
N ARG A 806 35.12 12.02 -20.92
CA ARG A 806 33.82 11.47 -21.37
C ARG A 806 33.87 10.94 -22.80
N THR A 807 35.08 10.70 -23.32
CA THR A 807 35.28 10.13 -24.65
C THR A 807 34.65 8.73 -24.77
N LYS A 808 34.25 8.32 -25.98
CA LYS A 808 33.70 6.98 -26.26
C LYS A 808 34.58 5.84 -25.71
N GLY A 809 35.91 5.98 -25.82
CA GLY A 809 36.86 5.00 -25.27
C GLY A 809 36.79 4.90 -23.75
N GLU A 810 36.66 6.02 -23.06
CA GLU A 810 36.51 6.05 -21.58
C GLU A 810 35.16 5.50 -21.14
N LEU A 811 34.06 5.82 -21.82
CA LEU A 811 32.75 5.25 -21.54
C LEU A 811 32.75 3.72 -21.67
N MET A 812 33.37 3.19 -22.74
CA MET A 812 33.52 1.74 -22.90
C MET A 812 34.41 1.11 -21.83
N ARG A 813 35.48 1.79 -21.41
CA ARG A 813 36.34 1.36 -20.29
C ARG A 813 35.59 1.28 -18.97
N ARG A 814 34.86 2.32 -18.61
CA ARG A 814 34.04 2.37 -17.39
C ARG A 814 32.97 1.28 -17.39
N ALA A 815 32.25 1.10 -18.48
CA ALA A 815 31.23 0.05 -18.61
C ALA A 815 31.80 -1.34 -18.37
N ARG A 816 33.01 -1.64 -18.91
CA ARG A 816 33.73 -2.91 -18.71
C ARG A 816 34.11 -3.13 -17.24
N LEU A 817 34.37 -2.10 -16.49
CA LEU A 817 34.70 -2.15 -15.05
C LEU A 817 33.45 -2.11 -14.14
N GLY A 818 32.28 -1.87 -14.70
CA GLY A 818 31.05 -1.70 -13.93
C GLY A 818 30.94 -0.37 -13.16
N ILE A 819 31.70 0.64 -13.58
CA ILE A 819 31.76 1.96 -12.95
C ILE A 819 31.40 3.07 -13.93
#